data_2bde2141df9a933132be6395615282cd
#
_entry.id   2bde2141df9a933132be6395615282cd
#
_cell.length_a   1.000
_cell.length_b   1.000
_cell.length_c   1.000
_cell.angle_alpha   90.00
_cell.angle_beta   90.00
_cell.angle_gamma   90.00
#
_symmetry.space_group_name_H-M   'P 1'
#
loop_
_entity.id
_entity.type
_entity.pdbx_description
1 polymer ?
#
loop_
_entity_poly.entity_id
_entity_poly.type
_entity_poly.pdbx_seq_one_letter_code
_entity_poly.pdbx_strand_id
1 'polypeptide(L)'
;DFMKNKKHTPLLAALATLVVLLAGVVLIWLAKVRPDVGKGRSEIVTDFLRAELLQDGQTATQVFTYDKDILTIGLEFYLPGDQPCGALDVVLYDADTGEELSRSVGTMDYIVPDQYTTLGMDPAVTGQEGRRYKLAVTPHYATDAILAIGHSDGVALWKEQMAVDDRVIDGTMAMQITYQRIGGYLTRFFLLVGGLAAVLAALAVWAVLSKKLSLHRLVFVLVLGFGLLYSFVLPPYAAPDEKYHINQSFTLACRWANDLSHDEWRMGKVPTTTSFRRVGDEDADLQNENTTVFTWEAFTSQLFTTTDQPFDSHQEYNELQTDQNPLLYVVSAAAVFLAYVLHFGFAPALFLGRLANLLLFAALAALAVKTAPFGKRVFTVAALLPMTLHLAASFSRDAPLLGLCFVFTALLMDAAFGPNQKKALSPARLTALLFCGVLLAPGKLVYLPLAALLLLVPAARLGHHARAKKCAYLAACLALALLLNTGLLTDTLRSGQTAVQTTAAEAADRTVKSRPAEPDEAYEAEICGESTLENYVKRLYYYVDDNRSPAAREVAFWVQAMQEGDVSPAVLGQSFLFSPDRANSYTDGQAFYTMASYALLGTDVTDGNADAYLPYFAEGGAVQAYKQLFNLTSCVESFAALGVDVGTMDDRIPLDRTVLAQEVEAARATRSTQSTADEADKATYAPGYILRHPVDTVLLFVRSAVENGDHYIRTLVGGSLSYYTVDLAWGWVAVLYLLLAYAALPVQGAVMKPAGKARGWCCAAAALCCLLAVAGCLLWTPTHYDTLYGLQGRYFLPVLPLLLLTCLPRRLAAVPDEDTAQTRLMAALALVQAGMVVNIMLAIIAR
;
A
#
# COMPACT_ATOMS: atom_id res chain seq x y z
N ASP A 1 21.09 -56.09 -21.40
CA ASP A 1 20.76 -54.76 -21.98
C ASP A 1 19.52 -54.12 -21.38
N PHE A 2 18.46 -54.87 -21.06
CA PHE A 2 17.25 -54.31 -20.43
C PHE A 2 17.47 -53.71 -19.01
N MET A 3 18.42 -54.23 -18.24
CA MET A 3 18.77 -53.72 -16.92
C MET A 3 19.70 -52.48 -16.94
N LYS A 4 20.54 -52.35 -17.99
CA LYS A 4 21.34 -51.10 -18.20
C LYS A 4 20.46 -49.94 -18.60
N ASN A 5 19.36 -50.14 -19.36
CA ASN A 5 18.45 -49.09 -19.78
C ASN A 5 17.65 -48.47 -18.64
N LYS A 6 17.32 -49.19 -17.55
CA LYS A 6 16.59 -48.68 -16.38
C LYS A 6 17.34 -47.59 -15.59
N LYS A 7 18.69 -47.55 -15.67
CA LYS A 7 19.50 -46.55 -14.94
C LYS A 7 19.48 -45.18 -15.59
N HIS A 8 19.26 -45.10 -16.90
CA HIS A 8 19.26 -43.84 -17.66
C HIS A 8 17.87 -43.21 -17.82
N THR A 9 16.79 -43.97 -17.60
CA THR A 9 15.39 -43.51 -17.76
C THR A 9 15.07 -42.23 -16.97
N PRO A 10 15.47 -42.05 -15.69
CA PRO A 10 15.20 -40.83 -14.94
C PRO A 10 15.90 -39.59 -15.53
N LEU A 11 17.14 -39.76 -16.00
CA LEU A 11 17.90 -38.68 -16.62
C LEU A 11 17.31 -38.29 -17.99
N LEU A 12 16.94 -39.25 -18.80
CA LEU A 12 16.30 -39.01 -20.09
C LEU A 12 14.95 -38.31 -19.95
N ALA A 13 14.14 -38.73 -18.95
CA ALA A 13 12.88 -38.09 -18.65
C ALA A 13 13.08 -36.63 -18.20
N ALA A 14 14.06 -36.38 -17.36
CA ALA A 14 14.40 -35.02 -16.91
C ALA A 14 14.89 -34.12 -18.06
N LEU A 15 15.78 -34.66 -18.92
CA LEU A 15 16.26 -33.94 -20.09
C LEU A 15 15.12 -33.63 -21.07
N ALA A 16 14.25 -34.61 -21.34
CA ALA A 16 13.07 -34.40 -22.18
C ALA A 16 12.15 -33.30 -21.58
N THR A 17 11.91 -33.37 -20.26
CA THR A 17 11.15 -32.32 -19.55
C THR A 17 11.81 -30.94 -19.69
N LEU A 18 13.14 -30.88 -19.51
CA LEU A 18 13.88 -29.63 -19.63
C LEU A 18 13.77 -29.04 -21.05
N VAL A 19 13.99 -29.85 -22.07
CA VAL A 19 13.90 -29.43 -23.48
C VAL A 19 12.49 -28.91 -23.79
N VAL A 20 11.45 -29.64 -23.41
CA VAL A 20 10.05 -29.25 -23.66
C VAL A 20 9.72 -27.93 -22.96
N LEU A 21 10.11 -27.76 -21.68
CA LEU A 21 9.85 -26.55 -20.92
C LEU A 21 10.63 -25.34 -21.44
N LEU A 22 11.93 -25.53 -21.79
CA LEU A 22 12.72 -24.45 -22.38
C LEU A 22 12.17 -24.02 -23.75
N ALA A 23 11.81 -25.01 -24.61
CA ALA A 23 11.14 -24.70 -25.86
C ALA A 23 9.81 -23.95 -25.64
N GLY A 24 9.03 -24.34 -24.62
CA GLY A 24 7.82 -23.65 -24.22
C GLY A 24 8.08 -22.21 -23.79
N VAL A 25 9.10 -21.97 -22.95
CA VAL A 25 9.50 -20.61 -22.51
C VAL A 25 9.89 -19.74 -23.71
N VAL A 26 10.69 -20.27 -24.65
CA VAL A 26 11.09 -19.54 -25.86
C VAL A 26 9.90 -19.25 -26.78
N LEU A 27 9.00 -20.21 -26.99
CA LEU A 27 7.81 -20.02 -27.82
C LEU A 27 6.86 -18.98 -27.21
N ILE A 28 6.67 -19.00 -25.89
CA ILE A 28 5.87 -18.01 -25.17
C ILE A 28 6.52 -16.62 -25.28
N TRP A 29 7.85 -16.55 -25.13
CA TRP A 29 8.57 -15.29 -25.30
C TRP A 29 8.35 -14.74 -26.72
N LEU A 30 8.52 -15.54 -27.77
CA LEU A 30 8.29 -15.12 -29.16
C LEU A 30 6.86 -14.63 -29.41
N ALA A 31 5.87 -15.31 -28.83
CA ALA A 31 4.45 -15.07 -29.13
C ALA A 31 3.82 -13.96 -28.26
N LYS A 32 4.28 -13.77 -27.03
CA LYS A 32 3.62 -12.92 -26.04
C LYS A 32 4.50 -11.80 -25.47
N VAL A 33 5.79 -12.03 -25.30
CA VAL A 33 6.68 -11.05 -24.64
C VAL A 33 7.38 -10.16 -25.68
N ARG A 34 7.87 -10.76 -26.78
CA ARG A 34 8.58 -10.04 -27.83
C ARG A 34 7.79 -8.88 -28.45
N PRO A 35 6.46 -8.97 -28.69
CA PRO A 35 5.67 -7.84 -29.18
C PRO A 35 5.66 -6.64 -28.21
N ASP A 36 5.74 -6.89 -26.91
CA ASP A 36 5.69 -5.86 -25.87
C ASP A 36 7.07 -5.29 -25.47
N VAL A 37 8.15 -5.75 -26.10
CA VAL A 37 9.53 -5.29 -25.83
C VAL A 37 9.74 -3.81 -26.16
N GLY A 38 8.86 -3.21 -26.96
CA GLY A 38 8.88 -1.80 -27.32
C GLY A 38 8.31 -0.84 -26.28
N LYS A 39 7.65 -1.35 -25.25
CA LYS A 39 7.11 -0.53 -24.15
C LYS A 39 8.24 0.21 -23.43
N GLY A 40 8.00 1.48 -23.12
CA GLY A 40 8.91 2.34 -22.40
C GLY A 40 8.35 2.78 -21.07
N ARG A 41 9.22 3.35 -20.23
CA ARG A 41 8.84 4.02 -18.99
C ARG A 41 8.38 5.43 -19.36
N SER A 42 7.10 5.73 -19.10
CA SER A 42 6.50 7.01 -19.37
C SER A 42 6.05 7.67 -18.06
N GLU A 43 6.09 8.98 -18.02
CA GLU A 43 5.48 9.76 -16.95
C GLU A 43 4.57 10.83 -17.55
N ILE A 44 3.41 11.04 -16.92
CA ILE A 44 2.52 12.14 -17.22
C ILE A 44 3.15 13.38 -16.59
N VAL A 45 3.48 14.32 -17.43
CA VAL A 45 4.18 15.53 -17.01
C VAL A 45 3.17 16.65 -16.74
N THR A 46 2.09 16.67 -17.51
CA THR A 46 0.97 17.57 -17.32
C THR A 46 -0.31 16.84 -17.69
N ASP A 47 -1.32 16.92 -16.83
CA ASP A 47 -2.62 16.26 -17.01
C ASP A 47 -3.57 17.12 -17.86
N PHE A 48 -4.51 16.47 -18.55
CA PHE A 48 -5.52 17.10 -19.35
C PHE A 48 -6.69 17.61 -18.48
N LEU A 49 -7.03 18.89 -18.58
CA LEU A 49 -8.19 19.47 -17.92
C LEU A 49 -9.04 20.36 -18.86
N ARG A 50 -8.40 21.00 -19.85
CA ARG A 50 -9.03 21.86 -20.84
C ARG A 50 -8.45 21.61 -22.22
N ALA A 51 -9.13 22.06 -23.28
CA ALA A 51 -8.66 21.95 -24.64
C ALA A 51 -8.72 23.32 -25.34
N GLU A 52 -7.64 23.63 -26.05
CA GLU A 52 -7.53 24.86 -26.87
C GLU A 52 -7.58 24.50 -28.35
N LEU A 53 -8.37 25.22 -29.13
CA LEU A 53 -8.51 25.01 -30.57
C LEU A 53 -7.19 25.27 -31.29
N LEU A 54 -6.83 24.36 -32.19
CA LEU A 54 -5.63 24.45 -33.00
C LEU A 54 -6.01 24.30 -34.48
N GLN A 55 -5.97 25.40 -35.21
CA GLN A 55 -6.35 25.47 -36.63
C GLN A 55 -5.20 24.98 -37.53
N ASP A 56 -5.52 24.68 -38.80
CA ASP A 56 -4.53 24.30 -39.79
C ASP A 56 -3.37 25.31 -39.89
N GLY A 57 -2.15 24.84 -39.72
CA GLY A 57 -0.92 25.63 -39.76
C GLY A 57 -0.63 26.48 -38.51
N GLN A 58 -1.53 26.51 -37.49
CA GLN A 58 -1.22 27.17 -36.23
C GLN A 58 -0.25 26.32 -35.41
N THR A 59 0.62 26.95 -34.64
CA THR A 59 1.62 26.27 -33.84
C THR A 59 1.35 26.45 -32.35
N ALA A 60 1.06 25.34 -31.64
CA ALA A 60 1.04 25.32 -30.19
C ALA A 60 2.47 25.12 -29.67
N THR A 61 2.91 25.91 -28.70
CA THR A 61 4.27 25.83 -28.14
C THR A 61 4.22 25.72 -26.64
N GLN A 62 5.15 24.91 -26.09
CA GLN A 62 5.36 24.74 -24.64
C GLN A 62 6.86 24.76 -24.34
N VAL A 63 7.28 25.62 -23.44
CA VAL A 63 8.65 25.57 -22.88
C VAL A 63 8.61 24.83 -21.55
N PHE A 64 9.55 23.90 -21.36
CA PHE A 64 9.62 23.07 -20.16
C PHE A 64 11.07 22.64 -19.85
N THR A 65 11.32 22.30 -18.60
CA THR A 65 12.60 21.74 -18.13
C THR A 65 12.40 20.24 -17.89
N TYR A 66 13.37 19.42 -18.37
CA TYR A 66 13.29 17.97 -18.18
C TYR A 66 14.71 17.39 -18.14
N ASP A 67 14.98 16.57 -17.12
CA ASP A 67 16.34 16.08 -16.84
C ASP A 67 16.62 14.68 -17.39
N LYS A 68 15.57 13.92 -17.77
CA LYS A 68 15.70 12.55 -18.31
C LYS A 68 15.69 12.56 -19.84
N ASP A 69 16.03 11.42 -20.44
CA ASP A 69 15.96 11.24 -21.89
C ASP A 69 14.54 11.44 -22.42
N ILE A 70 14.39 11.95 -23.64
CA ILE A 70 13.12 12.10 -24.33
C ILE A 70 13.13 11.16 -25.55
N LEU A 71 12.43 10.03 -25.44
CA LEU A 71 12.31 9.02 -26.48
C LEU A 71 11.04 9.19 -27.30
N THR A 72 9.92 9.50 -26.62
CA THR A 72 8.65 9.81 -27.24
C THR A 72 7.94 10.90 -26.44
N ILE A 73 7.11 11.70 -27.12
CA ILE A 73 6.21 12.65 -26.48
C ILE A 73 4.78 12.22 -26.81
N GLY A 74 3.96 12.02 -25.79
CA GLY A 74 2.52 11.80 -25.89
C GLY A 74 1.79 13.11 -25.69
N LEU A 75 0.88 13.43 -26.59
CA LEU A 75 0.01 14.62 -26.55
C LEU A 75 -1.44 14.18 -26.53
N GLU A 76 -2.25 14.88 -25.78
CA GLU A 76 -3.68 14.61 -25.72
C GLU A 76 -4.45 15.59 -26.57
N PHE A 77 -5.35 15.06 -27.40
CA PHE A 77 -6.15 15.85 -28.33
C PHE A 77 -7.64 15.61 -28.11
N TYR A 78 -8.41 16.64 -28.27
CA TYR A 78 -9.87 16.59 -28.28
C TYR A 78 -10.38 16.78 -29.70
N LEU A 79 -11.24 15.87 -30.18
CA LEU A 79 -11.84 15.86 -31.49
C LEU A 79 -13.38 15.91 -31.34
N PRO A 80 -13.99 17.10 -31.43
CA PRO A 80 -15.44 17.22 -31.24
C PRO A 80 -16.28 16.78 -32.46
N GLY A 81 -15.64 16.39 -33.55
CA GLY A 81 -16.26 15.97 -34.81
C GLY A 81 -15.57 14.77 -35.47
N ASP A 82 -15.66 14.68 -36.78
CA ASP A 82 -14.99 13.62 -37.54
C ASP A 82 -13.47 13.77 -37.46
N GLN A 83 -12.77 12.62 -37.53
CA GLN A 83 -11.32 12.59 -37.43
C GLN A 83 -10.69 13.34 -38.62
N PRO A 84 -9.80 14.32 -38.35
CA PRO A 84 -9.17 15.07 -39.44
C PRO A 84 -8.15 14.21 -40.20
N CYS A 85 -8.15 14.32 -41.52
CA CYS A 85 -7.09 13.75 -42.34
C CYS A 85 -5.98 14.76 -42.51
N GLY A 86 -4.74 14.40 -42.22
CA GLY A 86 -3.62 15.33 -42.34
C GLY A 86 -2.37 14.82 -41.62
N ALA A 87 -1.42 15.72 -41.45
CA ALA A 87 -0.15 15.52 -40.79
C ALA A 87 -0.05 16.35 -39.50
N LEU A 88 0.65 15.82 -38.51
CA LEU A 88 0.99 16.51 -37.27
C LEU A 88 2.52 16.64 -37.22
N ASP A 89 3.03 17.84 -37.32
CA ASP A 89 4.47 18.14 -37.21
C ASP A 89 4.78 18.53 -35.74
N VAL A 90 5.67 17.78 -35.11
CA VAL A 90 6.05 17.98 -33.72
C VAL A 90 7.57 18.12 -33.65
N VAL A 91 8.03 19.27 -33.22
CA VAL A 91 9.45 19.61 -33.21
C VAL A 91 9.89 20.01 -31.82
N LEU A 92 10.98 19.43 -31.37
CA LEU A 92 11.60 19.76 -30.09
C LEU A 92 12.86 20.57 -30.30
N TYR A 93 12.88 21.76 -29.75
CA TYR A 93 14.02 22.69 -29.79
C TYR A 93 14.70 22.81 -28.42
N ASP A 94 15.97 23.15 -28.43
CA ASP A 94 16.60 23.76 -27.27
C ASP A 94 16.06 25.18 -27.09
N ALA A 95 15.47 25.46 -25.94
CA ALA A 95 14.77 26.73 -25.72
C ALA A 95 15.72 27.93 -25.63
N ASP A 96 16.99 27.71 -25.23
CA ASP A 96 17.98 28.77 -25.03
C ASP A 96 18.74 29.08 -26.31
N THR A 97 18.99 28.06 -27.15
CA THR A 97 19.77 28.24 -28.42
C THR A 97 18.88 28.35 -29.65
N GLY A 98 17.64 27.82 -29.56
CA GLY A 98 16.72 27.71 -30.70
C GLY A 98 17.08 26.60 -31.70
N GLU A 99 18.06 25.75 -31.37
CA GLU A 99 18.48 24.60 -32.18
C GLU A 99 17.41 23.51 -32.19
N GLU A 100 17.09 22.97 -33.38
CA GLU A 100 16.21 21.80 -33.51
C GLU A 100 16.96 20.55 -33.00
N LEU A 101 16.42 19.91 -31.98
CA LEU A 101 17.02 18.73 -31.34
C LEU A 101 16.42 17.45 -31.91
N SER A 102 15.15 17.46 -32.19
CA SER A 102 14.43 16.29 -32.67
C SER A 102 13.11 16.66 -33.30
N ARG A 103 12.61 15.78 -34.16
CA ARG A 103 11.35 15.97 -34.90
C ARG A 103 10.57 14.66 -34.97
N SER A 104 9.24 14.80 -34.96
CA SER A 104 8.31 13.71 -35.28
C SER A 104 7.26 14.23 -36.25
N VAL A 105 6.97 13.47 -37.29
CA VAL A 105 5.87 13.74 -38.21
C VAL A 105 4.89 12.57 -38.11
N GLY A 106 3.72 12.82 -37.53
CA GLY A 106 2.65 11.86 -37.40
C GLY A 106 1.54 12.10 -38.42
N THR A 107 0.76 11.08 -38.73
CA THR A 107 -0.51 11.26 -39.41
C THR A 107 -1.62 11.42 -38.39
N MET A 108 -2.61 12.25 -38.69
CA MET A 108 -3.72 12.50 -37.74
C MET A 108 -4.63 11.30 -37.54
N ASP A 109 -4.56 10.29 -38.42
CA ASP A 109 -5.28 9.02 -38.28
C ASP A 109 -4.89 8.24 -36.99
N TYR A 110 -3.74 8.53 -36.41
CA TYR A 110 -3.27 7.91 -35.16
C TYR A 110 -3.72 8.68 -33.90
N ILE A 111 -4.39 9.81 -34.03
CA ILE A 111 -4.93 10.52 -32.88
C ILE A 111 -6.09 9.71 -32.29
N VAL A 112 -5.96 9.32 -31.05
CA VAL A 112 -7.03 8.64 -30.29
C VAL A 112 -7.59 9.66 -29.31
N PRO A 113 -8.88 10.05 -29.43
CA PRO A 113 -9.51 10.97 -28.49
C PRO A 113 -9.42 10.45 -27.05
N ASP A 114 -9.27 11.37 -26.10
CA ASP A 114 -9.19 11.09 -24.66
C ASP A 114 -8.03 10.16 -24.25
N GLN A 115 -6.97 10.07 -25.06
CA GLN A 115 -5.75 9.33 -24.78
C GLN A 115 -4.50 10.08 -25.28
N TYR A 116 -3.37 9.86 -24.64
CA TYR A 116 -2.10 10.40 -25.10
C TYR A 116 -1.68 9.75 -26.43
N THR A 117 -1.71 10.53 -27.50
CA THR A 117 -1.16 10.14 -28.81
C THR A 117 0.36 10.21 -28.75
N THR A 118 1.02 9.05 -28.78
CA THR A 118 2.47 8.93 -28.58
C THR A 118 3.23 9.11 -29.90
N LEU A 119 4.12 10.08 -29.96
CA LEU A 119 4.95 10.43 -31.11
C LEU A 119 6.43 10.13 -30.78
N GLY A 120 7.10 9.34 -31.63
CA GLY A 120 8.52 9.01 -31.46
C GLY A 120 9.41 10.19 -31.83
N MET A 121 10.35 10.57 -31.00
CA MET A 121 11.38 11.56 -31.27
C MET A 121 12.56 10.93 -32.04
N ASP A 122 12.89 11.46 -33.21
CA ASP A 122 14.01 10.97 -34.02
C ASP A 122 14.91 12.16 -34.46
N PRO A 123 16.17 12.22 -33.93
CA PRO A 123 16.78 11.31 -32.94
C PRO A 123 16.19 11.47 -31.55
N ALA A 124 16.29 10.42 -30.73
CA ALA A 124 15.97 10.52 -29.32
C ALA A 124 16.91 11.52 -28.63
N VAL A 125 16.39 12.34 -27.72
CA VAL A 125 17.15 13.40 -27.06
C VAL A 125 17.64 12.92 -25.71
N THR A 126 18.95 13.04 -25.47
CA THR A 126 19.56 12.71 -24.18
C THR A 126 19.28 13.80 -23.16
N GLY A 127 18.80 13.42 -21.98
CA GLY A 127 18.52 14.32 -20.87
C GLY A 127 19.76 15.01 -20.33
N GLN A 128 19.60 16.24 -19.90
CA GLN A 128 20.63 17.04 -19.21
C GLN A 128 19.96 17.83 -18.08
N GLU A 129 20.58 17.82 -16.92
CA GLU A 129 20.06 18.53 -15.74
C GLU A 129 19.90 20.03 -16.02
N GLY A 130 18.69 20.55 -15.76
CA GLY A 130 18.34 21.95 -15.92
C GLY A 130 18.18 22.43 -17.38
N ARG A 131 18.26 21.56 -18.36
CA ARG A 131 18.06 21.94 -19.77
C ARG A 131 16.61 22.30 -20.04
N ARG A 132 16.42 23.42 -20.77
CA ARG A 132 15.12 23.91 -21.19
C ARG A 132 14.82 23.49 -22.63
N TYR A 133 13.64 22.94 -22.84
CA TYR A 133 13.15 22.49 -24.14
C TYR A 133 11.96 23.34 -24.58
N LYS A 134 11.83 23.56 -25.87
CA LYS A 134 10.61 24.15 -26.47
C LYS A 134 10.00 23.14 -27.43
N LEU A 135 8.83 22.65 -27.08
CA LEU A 135 8.02 21.81 -27.97
C LEU A 135 7.16 22.70 -28.84
N ALA A 136 7.10 22.41 -30.14
CA ALA A 136 6.23 23.06 -31.11
C ALA A 136 5.38 21.98 -31.80
N VAL A 137 4.07 22.17 -31.84
CA VAL A 137 3.09 21.25 -32.43
C VAL A 137 2.29 21.97 -33.46
N THR A 138 2.40 21.56 -34.72
CA THR A 138 1.73 22.22 -35.88
C THR A 138 0.92 21.17 -36.64
N PRO A 139 -0.41 21.25 -36.64
CA PRO A 139 -1.24 20.41 -37.47
C PRO A 139 -1.35 20.93 -38.89
N HIS A 140 -1.46 20.02 -39.85
CA HIS A 140 -1.74 20.30 -41.27
C HIS A 140 -2.89 19.44 -41.71
N TYR A 141 -4.11 20.01 -41.80
CA TYR A 141 -5.33 19.27 -42.13
C TYR A 141 -6.33 20.07 -42.95
N ALA A 142 -7.30 19.40 -43.60
CA ALA A 142 -8.34 20.04 -44.38
C ALA A 142 -9.37 20.74 -43.48
N THR A 143 -9.99 21.79 -44.04
CA THR A 143 -10.67 22.89 -43.34
C THR A 143 -11.96 22.61 -42.58
N ASP A 144 -12.55 21.44 -42.71
CA ASP A 144 -13.85 21.13 -42.08
C ASP A 144 -13.74 20.33 -40.75
N ALA A 145 -12.53 20.01 -40.33
CA ALA A 145 -12.29 19.30 -39.07
C ALA A 145 -11.96 20.29 -37.92
N ILE A 146 -12.30 19.91 -36.71
CA ILE A 146 -11.98 20.65 -35.50
C ILE A 146 -11.00 19.83 -34.68
N LEU A 147 -9.80 20.36 -34.45
CA LEU A 147 -8.79 19.78 -33.58
C LEU A 147 -8.56 20.74 -32.42
N ALA A 148 -8.47 20.18 -31.20
CA ALA A 148 -8.03 20.93 -30.05
C ALA A 148 -6.93 20.17 -29.31
N ILE A 149 -5.95 20.90 -28.76
CA ILE A 149 -4.85 20.34 -27.96
C ILE A 149 -5.17 20.50 -26.48
N GLY A 150 -4.92 19.44 -25.71
CA GLY A 150 -5.15 19.40 -24.27
C GLY A 150 -4.15 20.23 -23.48
N HIS A 151 -4.61 20.87 -22.39
CA HIS A 151 -3.78 21.59 -21.46
C HIS A 151 -4.34 21.55 -20.03
N SER A 152 -3.51 21.87 -19.03
CA SER A 152 -3.90 22.01 -17.63
C SER A 152 -4.72 23.27 -17.38
N ASP A 153 -5.36 23.35 -16.22
CA ASP A 153 -5.95 24.57 -15.68
C ASP A 153 -4.89 25.32 -14.85
N GLY A 154 -4.39 26.42 -15.42
CA GLY A 154 -3.27 27.17 -14.85
C GLY A 154 -1.87 26.61 -15.19
N VAL A 155 -0.84 27.30 -14.76
CA VAL A 155 0.57 27.00 -15.08
C VAL A 155 1.09 25.92 -14.15
N ALA A 156 1.56 24.81 -14.72
CA ALA A 156 2.19 23.74 -13.97
C ALA A 156 3.57 24.15 -13.38
N LEU A 157 4.18 23.30 -12.57
CA LEU A 157 5.47 23.51 -11.90
C LEU A 157 6.65 23.86 -12.83
N TRP A 158 6.51 23.77 -14.13
CA TRP A 158 7.50 24.03 -15.17
C TRP A 158 7.66 25.53 -15.52
N LYS A 159 6.78 26.35 -15.00
CA LYS A 159 6.90 27.80 -14.95
C LYS A 159 6.64 28.58 -16.23
N GLU A 160 6.31 27.96 -17.36
CA GLU A 160 5.97 28.70 -18.60
C GLU A 160 4.59 28.28 -19.10
N GLN A 161 3.84 29.27 -19.55
CA GLN A 161 2.51 29.08 -20.14
C GLN A 161 2.62 28.52 -21.55
N MET A 162 1.61 27.74 -21.97
CA MET A 162 1.45 27.35 -23.36
C MET A 162 1.11 28.56 -24.21
N ALA A 163 1.50 28.58 -25.47
CA ALA A 163 1.09 29.58 -26.41
C ALA A 163 0.61 28.92 -27.70
N VAL A 164 -0.37 29.52 -28.36
CA VAL A 164 -0.79 29.19 -29.72
C VAL A 164 -0.47 30.39 -30.60
N ASP A 165 0.50 30.27 -31.51
CA ASP A 165 1.18 31.36 -32.19
C ASP A 165 1.66 32.42 -31.18
N ASP A 166 1.14 33.65 -31.25
CA ASP A 166 1.49 34.77 -30.34
C ASP A 166 0.53 34.87 -29.13
N ARG A 167 -0.49 34.02 -29.03
CA ARG A 167 -1.49 34.07 -27.97
C ARG A 167 -1.10 33.15 -26.82
N VAL A 168 -0.81 33.72 -25.67
CA VAL A 168 -0.52 32.98 -24.44
C VAL A 168 -1.82 32.41 -23.87
N ILE A 169 -1.77 31.12 -23.47
CA ILE A 169 -2.86 30.34 -22.86
C ILE A 169 -2.55 30.17 -21.37
N ASP A 170 -3.57 30.39 -20.53
CA ASP A 170 -3.43 30.14 -19.10
C ASP A 170 -3.50 28.62 -18.81
N GLY A 171 -2.37 27.97 -18.96
CA GLY A 171 -2.23 26.53 -18.81
C GLY A 171 -0.92 26.03 -19.40
N THR A 172 -0.63 24.76 -19.14
CA THR A 172 0.52 24.04 -19.73
C THR A 172 0.00 22.85 -20.54
N MET A 173 0.63 22.60 -21.68
CA MET A 173 0.25 21.52 -22.61
C MET A 173 0.19 20.17 -21.89
N ALA A 174 -0.88 19.40 -22.12
CA ALA A 174 -1.03 18.05 -21.57
C ALA A 174 -0.03 17.11 -22.26
N MET A 175 0.94 16.64 -21.49
CA MET A 175 2.08 15.88 -22.03
C MET A 175 2.41 14.64 -21.19
N GLN A 176 2.77 13.58 -21.91
CA GLN A 176 3.39 12.38 -21.38
C GLN A 176 4.76 12.18 -22.04
N ILE A 177 5.80 11.93 -21.30
CA ILE A 177 7.15 11.70 -21.84
C ILE A 177 7.61 10.29 -21.55
N THR A 178 8.04 9.54 -22.59
CA THR A 178 8.70 8.25 -22.42
C THR A 178 10.21 8.47 -22.42
N TYR A 179 10.89 8.05 -21.33
CA TYR A 179 12.30 8.33 -21.13
C TYR A 179 13.20 7.09 -21.08
N GLN A 180 12.65 5.89 -20.98
CA GLN A 180 13.46 4.66 -20.90
C GLN A 180 12.77 3.50 -21.60
N ARG A 181 13.52 2.66 -22.31
CA ARG A 181 13.04 1.41 -22.92
C ARG A 181 13.54 0.21 -22.13
N ILE A 182 12.63 -0.60 -21.61
CA ILE A 182 12.91 -1.74 -20.75
C ILE A 182 13.11 -3.07 -21.50
N GLY A 183 12.90 -3.10 -22.80
CA GLY A 183 12.81 -4.32 -23.60
C GLY A 183 13.99 -5.29 -23.48
N GLY A 184 15.20 -4.79 -23.41
CA GLY A 184 16.41 -5.60 -23.23
C GLY A 184 16.46 -6.29 -21.86
N TYR A 185 16.06 -5.57 -20.81
CA TYR A 185 15.93 -6.11 -19.45
C TYR A 185 14.82 -7.15 -19.37
N LEU A 186 13.63 -6.82 -19.86
CA LEU A 186 12.47 -7.70 -19.85
C LEU A 186 12.75 -9.05 -20.53
N THR A 187 13.41 -9.02 -21.70
CA THR A 187 13.80 -10.25 -22.41
C THR A 187 14.73 -11.11 -21.56
N ARG A 188 15.79 -10.52 -20.99
CA ARG A 188 16.75 -11.24 -20.15
C ARG A 188 16.10 -11.80 -18.90
N PHE A 189 15.29 -11.00 -18.21
CA PHE A 189 14.57 -11.40 -16.99
C PHE A 189 13.63 -12.57 -17.26
N PHE A 190 12.77 -12.45 -18.28
CA PHE A 190 11.79 -13.50 -18.62
C PHE A 190 12.47 -14.83 -18.99
N LEU A 191 13.48 -14.80 -19.86
CA LEU A 191 14.19 -16.03 -20.29
C LEU A 191 14.99 -16.65 -19.14
N LEU A 192 15.64 -15.82 -18.28
CA LEU A 192 16.38 -16.32 -17.14
C LEU A 192 15.46 -16.99 -16.12
N VAL A 193 14.44 -16.30 -15.66
CA VAL A 193 13.51 -16.80 -14.64
C VAL A 193 12.72 -18.00 -15.14
N GLY A 194 12.20 -17.92 -16.37
CA GLY A 194 11.51 -19.05 -17.01
C GLY A 194 12.42 -20.26 -17.22
N GLY A 195 13.67 -20.02 -17.63
CA GLY A 195 14.71 -21.05 -17.77
C GLY A 195 15.06 -21.70 -16.43
N LEU A 196 15.24 -20.92 -15.35
CA LEU A 196 15.48 -21.45 -14.00
C LEU A 196 14.29 -22.28 -13.49
N ALA A 197 13.06 -21.83 -13.75
CA ALA A 197 11.86 -22.60 -13.41
C ALA A 197 11.81 -23.95 -14.14
N ALA A 198 12.16 -23.97 -15.43
CA ALA A 198 12.28 -25.19 -16.22
C ALA A 198 13.34 -26.15 -15.67
N VAL A 199 14.52 -25.64 -15.29
CA VAL A 199 15.60 -26.41 -14.67
C VAL A 199 15.15 -27.00 -13.32
N LEU A 200 14.51 -26.22 -12.47
CA LEU A 200 14.01 -26.71 -11.16
C LEU A 200 12.96 -27.82 -11.35
N ALA A 201 12.05 -27.67 -12.31
CA ALA A 201 11.04 -28.70 -12.62
C ALA A 201 11.70 -29.98 -13.15
N ALA A 202 12.67 -29.88 -14.06
CA ALA A 202 13.40 -31.01 -14.59
C ALA A 202 14.21 -31.74 -13.52
N LEU A 203 14.91 -31.00 -12.61
CA LEU A 203 15.62 -31.55 -11.45
C LEU A 203 14.66 -32.28 -10.49
N ALA A 204 13.47 -31.72 -10.26
CA ALA A 204 12.43 -32.36 -9.46
C ALA A 204 11.99 -33.71 -10.08
N VAL A 205 11.70 -33.72 -11.39
CA VAL A 205 11.36 -34.95 -12.12
C VAL A 205 12.48 -36.00 -12.01
N TRP A 206 13.74 -35.60 -12.21
CA TRP A 206 14.89 -36.47 -12.01
C TRP A 206 14.99 -37.02 -10.58
N ALA A 207 14.87 -36.14 -9.57
CA ALA A 207 15.00 -36.53 -8.16
C ALA A 207 13.93 -37.54 -7.74
N VAL A 208 12.68 -37.29 -8.18
CA VAL A 208 11.54 -38.17 -7.90
C VAL A 208 11.69 -39.53 -8.58
N LEU A 209 12.02 -39.58 -9.87
CA LEU A 209 12.16 -40.81 -10.63
C LEU A 209 13.40 -41.62 -10.23
N SER A 210 14.49 -40.94 -9.85
CA SER A 210 15.71 -41.61 -9.37
C SER A 210 15.61 -42.14 -7.94
N LYS A 211 14.62 -41.65 -7.16
CA LYS A 211 14.43 -41.93 -5.71
C LYS A 211 15.66 -41.65 -4.87
N LYS A 212 16.58 -40.76 -5.33
CA LYS A 212 17.85 -40.47 -4.61
C LYS A 212 17.65 -39.50 -3.45
N LEU A 213 16.61 -38.66 -3.49
CA LEU A 213 16.30 -37.73 -2.41
C LEU A 213 15.07 -38.16 -1.65
N SER A 214 15.16 -38.09 -0.31
CA SER A 214 13.97 -38.27 0.53
C SER A 214 12.98 -37.14 0.34
N LEU A 215 11.65 -37.41 0.47
CA LEU A 215 10.59 -36.43 0.23
C LEU A 215 10.81 -35.09 0.92
N HIS A 216 11.13 -35.09 2.22
CA HIS A 216 11.34 -33.87 2.99
C HIS A 216 12.50 -33.00 2.49
N ARG A 217 13.60 -33.65 1.97
CA ARG A 217 14.71 -32.92 1.35
C ARG A 217 14.30 -32.31 0.02
N LEU A 218 13.53 -33.06 -0.76
CA LEU A 218 13.00 -32.58 -2.03
C LEU A 218 12.02 -31.39 -1.80
N VAL A 219 11.13 -31.49 -0.82
CA VAL A 219 10.25 -30.37 -0.43
C VAL A 219 11.05 -29.15 -0.03
N PHE A 220 12.10 -29.31 0.79
CA PHE A 220 12.98 -28.18 1.13
C PHE A 220 13.56 -27.48 -0.10
N VAL A 221 14.13 -28.27 -1.02
CA VAL A 221 14.75 -27.73 -2.24
C VAL A 221 13.73 -27.03 -3.15
N LEU A 222 12.54 -27.62 -3.30
CA LEU A 222 11.51 -27.05 -4.19
C LEU A 222 10.86 -25.79 -3.57
N VAL A 223 10.59 -25.81 -2.26
CA VAL A 223 10.06 -24.60 -1.57
C VAL A 223 11.09 -23.47 -1.65
N LEU A 224 12.37 -23.76 -1.39
CA LEU A 224 13.42 -22.75 -1.48
C LEU A 224 13.62 -22.28 -2.94
N GLY A 225 13.73 -23.20 -3.90
CA GLY A 225 14.00 -22.87 -5.29
C GLY A 225 12.86 -22.08 -5.94
N PHE A 226 11.62 -22.58 -5.87
CA PHE A 226 10.47 -21.83 -6.40
C PHE A 226 10.18 -20.57 -5.57
N GLY A 227 10.32 -20.61 -4.24
CA GLY A 227 10.20 -19.44 -3.40
C GLY A 227 11.17 -18.32 -3.77
N LEU A 228 12.43 -18.65 -4.13
CA LEU A 228 13.38 -17.67 -4.66
C LEU A 228 12.89 -17.07 -5.98
N LEU A 229 12.36 -17.88 -6.91
CA LEU A 229 11.77 -17.33 -8.14
C LEU A 229 10.60 -16.41 -7.84
N TYR A 230 9.73 -16.77 -6.88
CA TYR A 230 8.64 -15.91 -6.43
C TYR A 230 9.17 -14.60 -5.81
N SER A 231 10.30 -14.61 -5.10
CA SER A 231 10.92 -13.39 -4.55
C SER A 231 11.31 -12.37 -5.61
N PHE A 232 11.61 -12.82 -6.84
CA PHE A 232 11.96 -11.93 -7.95
C PHE A 232 10.75 -11.58 -8.81
N VAL A 233 9.85 -12.53 -9.07
CA VAL A 233 8.65 -12.29 -9.89
C VAL A 233 7.60 -11.47 -9.14
N LEU A 234 7.54 -11.64 -7.82
CA LEU A 234 6.73 -10.85 -6.89
C LEU A 234 7.67 -10.18 -5.88
N PRO A 235 8.30 -9.05 -6.24
CA PRO A 235 9.32 -8.38 -5.44
C PRO A 235 8.77 -7.79 -4.13
N PRO A 236 9.57 -7.12 -3.30
CA PRO A 236 9.09 -6.46 -2.08
C PRO A 236 7.86 -5.59 -2.31
N TYR A 237 7.00 -5.49 -1.31
CA TYR A 237 5.69 -4.83 -1.30
C TYR A 237 4.57 -5.56 -2.06
N ALA A 238 4.86 -6.60 -2.85
CA ALA A 238 3.85 -7.35 -3.60
C ALA A 238 2.94 -8.24 -2.74
N ALA A 239 3.38 -8.68 -1.56
CA ALA A 239 2.54 -9.51 -0.70
C ALA A 239 1.52 -8.66 0.07
N PRO A 240 0.34 -9.23 0.40
CA PRO A 240 -0.66 -8.52 1.19
C PRO A 240 -0.09 -8.04 2.54
N ASP A 241 -0.32 -6.77 2.86
CA ASP A 241 0.15 -6.09 4.07
C ASP A 241 1.70 -6.07 4.22
N GLU A 242 2.46 -6.33 3.15
CA GLU A 242 3.93 -6.48 3.25
C GLU A 242 4.61 -5.20 3.68
N LYS A 243 4.14 -4.03 3.23
CA LYS A 243 4.64 -2.71 3.67
C LYS A 243 4.64 -2.59 5.21
N TYR A 244 3.53 -2.96 5.82
CA TYR A 244 3.39 -3.00 7.27
C TYR A 244 4.36 -4.01 7.93
N HIS A 245 4.51 -5.22 7.35
CA HIS A 245 5.41 -6.25 7.85
C HIS A 245 6.90 -5.88 7.70
N ILE A 246 7.26 -5.16 6.64
CA ILE A 246 8.59 -4.57 6.45
C ILE A 246 8.86 -3.59 7.58
N ASN A 247 7.94 -2.64 7.83
CA ASN A 247 8.08 -1.67 8.91
C ASN A 247 8.33 -2.32 10.27
N GLN A 248 7.57 -3.35 10.62
CA GLN A 248 7.73 -4.07 11.89
C GLN A 248 9.10 -4.75 12.02
N SER A 249 9.59 -5.36 10.95
CA SER A 249 10.90 -6.04 10.93
C SER A 249 12.05 -5.04 11.03
N PHE A 250 11.97 -3.93 10.29
CA PHE A 250 12.98 -2.86 10.34
C PHE A 250 12.98 -2.17 11.71
N THR A 251 11.82 -1.84 12.27
CA THR A 251 11.71 -1.28 13.62
C THR A 251 12.39 -2.17 14.66
N LEU A 252 12.18 -3.47 14.59
CA LEU A 252 12.81 -4.40 15.51
C LEU A 252 14.33 -4.48 15.32
N ALA A 253 14.80 -4.43 14.07
CA ALA A 253 16.22 -4.37 13.74
C ALA A 253 16.90 -3.09 14.26
N CYS A 254 16.26 -1.93 14.10
CA CYS A 254 16.75 -0.65 14.64
C CYS A 254 16.84 -0.66 16.16
N ARG A 255 15.86 -1.26 16.82
CA ARG A 255 15.91 -1.44 18.28
C ARG A 255 17.15 -2.21 18.70
N TRP A 256 17.54 -3.22 17.96
CA TRP A 256 18.77 -3.99 18.24
C TRP A 256 20.04 -3.23 17.90
N ALA A 257 20.01 -2.37 16.89
CA ALA A 257 21.11 -1.47 16.53
C ALA A 257 21.28 -0.30 17.51
N ASN A 258 20.33 -0.08 18.41
CA ASN A 258 20.30 1.05 19.34
C ASN A 258 20.21 2.44 18.66
N ASP A 259 19.65 2.47 17.45
CA ASP A 259 19.50 3.69 16.65
C ASP A 259 18.29 4.55 17.07
N LEU A 260 17.50 4.09 18.06
CA LEU A 260 16.41 4.85 18.65
C LEU A 260 16.80 5.35 20.03
N SER A 261 16.61 6.64 20.28
CA SER A 261 16.79 7.18 21.63
C SER A 261 15.80 6.55 22.62
N HIS A 262 16.21 6.46 23.89
CA HIS A 262 15.37 5.86 24.93
C HIS A 262 14.06 6.64 25.15
N ASP A 263 14.08 7.96 24.90
CA ASP A 263 12.92 8.83 25.06
C ASP A 263 11.92 8.68 23.90
N GLU A 264 12.39 8.52 22.69
CA GLU A 264 11.54 8.21 21.52
C GLU A 264 10.82 6.85 21.66
N TRP A 265 11.51 5.89 22.26
CA TRP A 265 10.94 4.61 22.64
C TRP A 265 9.79 4.71 23.63
N ARG A 266 9.95 5.56 24.65
CA ARG A 266 8.92 5.81 25.66
C ARG A 266 7.70 6.53 25.11
N MET A 267 7.88 7.39 24.11
CA MET A 267 6.80 8.09 23.43
C MET A 267 6.03 7.21 22.43
N GLY A 268 6.40 5.94 22.26
CA GLY A 268 5.73 5.02 21.34
C GLY A 268 5.99 5.34 19.87
N LYS A 269 6.98 6.17 19.57
CA LYS A 269 7.34 6.50 18.18
C LYS A 269 8.20 5.40 17.57
N VAL A 270 7.91 5.03 16.33
CA VAL A 270 8.72 4.11 15.52
C VAL A 270 9.05 4.74 14.20
N PRO A 271 10.28 4.50 13.70
CA PRO A 271 10.66 4.97 12.39
C PRO A 271 9.76 4.33 11.33
N THR A 272 9.36 5.13 10.35
CA THR A 272 8.69 4.64 9.14
C THR A 272 9.70 3.93 8.23
N THR A 273 9.24 3.22 7.19
CA THR A 273 10.15 2.68 6.15
C THR A 273 10.94 3.77 5.45
N THR A 274 10.40 4.98 5.36
CA THR A 274 11.10 6.16 4.84
C THR A 274 12.30 6.55 5.69
N SER A 275 12.23 6.39 7.02
CA SER A 275 13.34 6.63 7.95
C SER A 275 14.51 5.65 7.79
N PHE A 276 14.28 4.50 7.18
CA PHE A 276 15.32 3.51 6.87
C PHE A 276 15.91 3.70 5.48
N ARG A 277 15.38 4.64 4.71
CA ARG A 277 15.96 4.98 3.42
C ARG A 277 17.27 5.71 3.65
N ARG A 278 18.25 5.21 3.02
CA ARG A 278 19.54 5.89 2.85
C ARG A 278 19.39 6.84 1.67
N VAL A 279 20.05 7.96 1.73
CA VAL A 279 20.11 8.92 0.63
C VAL A 279 20.41 8.17 -0.68
N GLY A 280 19.51 8.24 -1.65
CA GLY A 280 19.62 7.54 -2.94
C GLY A 280 18.72 6.31 -3.13
N ASP A 281 18.03 5.82 -2.08
CA ASP A 281 17.12 4.65 -2.18
C ASP A 281 15.65 5.07 -2.45
N GLU A 282 15.41 6.24 -2.99
CA GLU A 282 14.06 6.81 -3.24
C GLU A 282 13.45 6.33 -4.57
N ASP A 283 13.53 5.06 -4.88
CA ASP A 283 12.88 4.52 -6.06
C ASP A 283 11.42 4.15 -5.75
N ALA A 284 10.48 4.96 -6.27
CA ALA A 284 9.06 4.73 -6.11
C ALA A 284 8.60 3.38 -6.70
N ASP A 285 9.29 2.90 -7.75
CA ASP A 285 8.97 1.60 -8.34
C ASP A 285 9.36 0.45 -7.43
N LEU A 286 10.45 0.55 -6.66
CA LEU A 286 10.84 -0.46 -5.68
C LEU A 286 9.78 -0.64 -4.58
N GLN A 287 9.03 0.43 -4.26
CA GLN A 287 8.01 0.44 -3.21
C GLN A 287 6.59 0.30 -3.73
N ASN A 288 6.43 0.00 -5.01
CA ASN A 288 5.13 -0.17 -5.63
C ASN A 288 4.48 -1.49 -5.17
N GLU A 289 3.34 -1.40 -4.48
CA GLU A 289 2.54 -2.55 -4.04
C GLU A 289 1.98 -3.34 -5.24
N ASN A 290 1.76 -2.67 -6.37
CA ASN A 290 1.35 -3.27 -7.62
C ASN A 290 2.58 -3.61 -8.45
N THR A 291 2.97 -4.87 -8.47
CA THR A 291 4.12 -5.33 -9.25
C THR A 291 3.97 -5.00 -10.74
N THR A 292 4.96 -4.34 -11.29
CA THR A 292 5.10 -4.01 -12.71
C THR A 292 6.45 -4.51 -13.25
N VAL A 293 6.67 -4.39 -14.54
CA VAL A 293 7.98 -4.68 -15.14
C VAL A 293 9.09 -3.73 -14.62
N PHE A 294 8.71 -2.51 -14.25
CA PHE A 294 9.62 -1.52 -13.66
C PHE A 294 10.00 -1.86 -12.22
N THR A 295 9.06 -2.43 -11.45
CA THR A 295 9.36 -2.96 -10.10
C THR A 295 10.43 -4.06 -10.15
N TRP A 296 10.42 -4.91 -11.17
CA TRP A 296 11.47 -5.92 -11.37
C TRP A 296 12.83 -5.29 -11.64
N GLU A 297 12.86 -4.26 -12.50
CA GLU A 297 14.11 -3.55 -12.84
C GLU A 297 14.66 -2.83 -11.62
N ALA A 298 13.83 -2.05 -10.94
CA ALA A 298 14.20 -1.31 -9.74
C ALA A 298 14.76 -2.24 -8.65
N PHE A 299 14.09 -3.36 -8.38
CA PHE A 299 14.55 -4.32 -7.37
C PHE A 299 15.86 -4.99 -7.76
N THR A 300 15.99 -5.49 -9.01
CA THR A 300 17.18 -6.25 -9.42
C THR A 300 18.40 -5.37 -9.67
N SER A 301 18.23 -4.13 -10.11
CA SER A 301 19.35 -3.19 -10.32
C SER A 301 19.99 -2.75 -8.99
N GLN A 302 19.19 -2.65 -7.93
CA GLN A 302 19.64 -2.23 -6.61
C GLN A 302 20.07 -3.38 -5.70
N LEU A 303 19.98 -4.64 -6.13
CA LEU A 303 20.16 -5.83 -5.28
C LEU A 303 21.55 -5.94 -4.64
N PHE A 304 22.57 -5.29 -5.18
CA PHE A 304 23.94 -5.32 -4.70
C PHE A 304 24.43 -3.96 -4.22
N THR A 305 23.54 -3.03 -3.92
CA THR A 305 23.92 -1.72 -3.38
C THR A 305 24.46 -1.83 -1.96
N THR A 306 25.47 -1.03 -1.67
CA THR A 306 26.07 -0.85 -0.34
C THR A 306 26.04 0.62 0.04
N THR A 307 26.13 0.92 1.34
CA THR A 307 26.09 2.30 1.80
C THR A 307 26.77 2.45 3.16
N ASP A 308 27.48 3.55 3.37
CA ASP A 308 28.13 3.91 4.62
C ASP A 308 27.23 4.76 5.54
N GLN A 309 26.01 5.08 5.09
CA GLN A 309 25.05 5.86 5.86
C GLN A 309 24.42 4.99 6.95
N PRO A 310 24.28 5.47 8.19
CA PRO A 310 23.48 4.81 9.21
C PRO A 310 21.99 4.76 8.79
N PHE A 311 21.20 3.90 9.38
CA PHE A 311 19.75 4.03 9.28
C PHE A 311 19.37 5.44 9.77
N ASP A 312 18.70 6.22 8.92
CA ASP A 312 18.28 7.56 9.31
C ASP A 312 17.07 7.45 10.24
N SER A 313 17.37 7.57 11.55
CA SER A 313 16.38 7.44 12.62
C SER A 313 15.59 8.72 12.88
N HIS A 314 15.88 9.82 12.17
CA HIS A 314 15.46 11.14 12.60
C HIS A 314 14.31 11.79 11.81
N GLN A 315 13.90 11.26 10.65
CA GLN A 315 13.06 12.05 9.74
C GLN A 315 11.55 11.88 9.89
N GLU A 316 11.03 10.70 10.19
CA GLU A 316 9.59 10.51 10.36
C GLU A 316 9.28 9.35 11.32
N TYR A 317 8.49 9.63 12.34
CA TYR A 317 8.02 8.61 13.28
C TYR A 317 6.51 8.43 13.16
N ASN A 318 6.07 7.20 12.93
CA ASN A 318 4.67 6.83 13.14
C ASN A 318 4.46 6.40 14.58
N GLU A 319 3.29 6.68 15.14
CA GLU A 319 2.89 6.09 16.42
C GLU A 319 3.00 4.57 16.35
N LEU A 320 3.60 3.97 17.37
CA LEU A 320 3.62 2.53 17.55
C LEU A 320 2.17 2.04 17.63
N GLN A 321 1.73 1.31 16.62
CA GLN A 321 0.63 0.40 16.85
C GLN A 321 1.14 -0.68 17.82
N THR A 322 0.85 -0.46 19.10
CA THR A 322 1.39 -1.22 20.24
C THR A 322 0.99 -2.70 20.22
N ASP A 323 0.14 -3.11 19.29
CA ASP A 323 -0.53 -4.40 19.25
C ASP A 323 0.25 -5.51 18.59
N GLN A 324 1.46 -5.24 18.12
CA GLN A 324 2.16 -6.21 17.30
C GLN A 324 3.12 -7.04 18.12
N ASN A 325 2.78 -8.29 18.20
CA ASN A 325 3.64 -9.33 18.73
C ASN A 325 4.94 -9.45 17.88
N PRO A 326 6.12 -9.08 18.40
CA PRO A 326 7.37 -9.10 17.66
C PRO A 326 7.85 -10.51 17.31
N LEU A 327 7.29 -11.54 17.97
CA LEU A 327 7.77 -12.92 17.88
C LEU A 327 7.90 -13.45 16.46
N LEU A 328 6.92 -13.14 15.61
CA LEU A 328 6.89 -13.63 14.23
C LEU A 328 7.79 -12.81 13.28
N TYR A 329 8.33 -11.67 13.73
CA TYR A 329 9.24 -10.82 12.96
C TYR A 329 10.71 -11.02 13.30
N VAL A 330 11.05 -11.77 14.37
CA VAL A 330 12.42 -11.93 14.85
C VAL A 330 13.38 -12.40 13.75
N VAL A 331 12.96 -13.31 12.87
CA VAL A 331 13.85 -13.89 11.85
C VAL A 331 14.11 -12.93 10.71
N SER A 332 13.10 -12.25 10.21
CA SER A 332 13.25 -11.20 9.18
C SER A 332 14.01 -10.00 9.73
N ALA A 333 13.74 -9.57 10.96
CA ALA A 333 14.46 -8.50 11.64
C ALA A 333 15.94 -8.83 11.85
N ALA A 334 16.27 -10.08 12.20
CA ALA A 334 17.66 -10.50 12.34
C ALA A 334 18.42 -10.44 11.00
N ALA A 335 17.76 -10.74 9.89
CA ALA A 335 18.35 -10.60 8.56
C ALA A 335 18.55 -9.14 8.15
N VAL A 336 17.58 -8.26 8.47
CA VAL A 336 17.70 -6.81 8.27
C VAL A 336 18.83 -6.24 9.15
N PHE A 337 18.93 -6.65 10.42
CA PHE A 337 20.03 -6.26 11.30
C PHE A 337 21.39 -6.72 10.76
N LEU A 338 21.47 -7.92 10.20
CA LEU A 338 22.69 -8.40 9.54
C LEU A 338 23.04 -7.54 8.31
N ALA A 339 22.03 -7.14 7.51
CA ALA A 339 22.24 -6.24 6.39
C ALA A 339 22.79 -4.88 6.84
N TYR A 340 22.28 -4.34 7.95
CA TYR A 340 22.78 -3.13 8.59
C TYR A 340 24.26 -3.27 8.96
N VAL A 341 24.62 -4.33 9.68
CA VAL A 341 26.01 -4.59 10.11
C VAL A 341 26.96 -4.75 8.91
N LEU A 342 26.45 -5.29 7.79
CA LEU A 342 27.23 -5.49 6.57
C LEU A 342 27.20 -4.27 5.62
N HIS A 343 26.62 -3.15 6.02
CA HIS A 343 26.51 -1.93 5.22
C HIS A 343 25.82 -2.15 3.87
N PHE A 344 24.84 -3.04 3.80
CA PHE A 344 24.03 -3.26 2.59
C PHE A 344 23.00 -2.14 2.41
N GLY A 345 22.67 -1.83 1.14
CA GLY A 345 21.63 -0.90 0.78
C GLY A 345 20.21 -1.43 1.12
N PHE A 346 19.19 -0.65 0.80
CA PHE A 346 17.80 -0.96 1.15
C PHE A 346 17.30 -2.23 0.43
N ALA A 347 17.49 -2.34 -0.90
CA ALA A 347 17.03 -3.51 -1.66
C ALA A 347 17.70 -4.83 -1.22
N PRO A 348 19.03 -4.93 -0.97
CA PRO A 348 19.63 -6.11 -0.37
C PRO A 348 19.08 -6.43 1.03
N ALA A 349 18.80 -5.42 1.86
CA ALA A 349 18.21 -5.65 3.19
C ALA A 349 16.78 -6.25 3.07
N LEU A 350 15.97 -5.74 2.14
CA LEU A 350 14.67 -6.32 1.81
C LEU A 350 14.80 -7.77 1.31
N PHE A 351 15.74 -8.03 0.40
CA PHE A 351 15.97 -9.39 -0.10
C PHE A 351 16.38 -10.36 1.01
N LEU A 352 17.30 -9.97 1.90
CA LEU A 352 17.75 -10.82 3.01
C LEU A 352 16.63 -11.12 4.01
N GLY A 353 15.78 -10.15 4.34
CA GLY A 353 14.64 -10.37 5.22
C GLY A 353 13.65 -11.40 4.64
N ARG A 354 13.33 -11.27 3.35
CA ARG A 354 12.49 -12.23 2.61
C ARG A 354 13.12 -13.61 2.50
N LEU A 355 14.42 -13.68 2.20
CA LEU A 355 15.18 -14.92 2.13
C LEU A 355 15.20 -15.65 3.47
N ALA A 356 15.34 -14.92 4.58
CA ALA A 356 15.33 -15.51 5.93
C ALA A 356 13.98 -16.14 6.28
N ASN A 357 12.86 -15.47 5.97
CA ASN A 357 11.52 -16.03 6.12
C ASN A 357 11.32 -17.27 5.24
N LEU A 358 11.76 -17.22 3.98
CA LEU A 358 11.68 -18.36 3.06
C LEU A 358 12.50 -19.56 3.56
N LEU A 359 13.72 -19.36 4.02
CA LEU A 359 14.58 -20.41 4.58
C LEU A 359 13.94 -21.04 5.82
N LEU A 360 13.40 -20.21 6.73
CA LEU A 360 12.68 -20.68 7.91
C LEU A 360 11.47 -21.54 7.50
N PHE A 361 10.63 -21.03 6.62
CA PHE A 361 9.45 -21.75 6.15
C PHE A 361 9.83 -23.06 5.46
N ALA A 362 10.82 -23.08 4.55
CA ALA A 362 11.29 -24.27 3.87
C ALA A 362 11.79 -25.34 4.86
N ALA A 363 12.53 -24.92 5.88
CA ALA A 363 13.00 -25.81 6.93
C ALA A 363 11.84 -26.41 7.76
N LEU A 364 10.88 -25.59 8.17
CA LEU A 364 9.71 -26.01 8.94
C LEU A 364 8.78 -26.91 8.10
N ALA A 365 8.53 -26.59 6.84
CA ALA A 365 7.75 -27.42 5.91
C ALA A 365 8.40 -28.80 5.71
N ALA A 366 9.71 -28.84 5.48
CA ALA A 366 10.47 -30.08 5.37
C ALA A 366 10.41 -30.88 6.67
N LEU A 367 10.50 -30.24 7.84
CA LEU A 367 10.38 -30.88 9.15
C LEU A 367 8.96 -31.44 9.34
N ALA A 368 7.92 -30.73 8.95
CA ALA A 368 6.54 -31.23 9.01
C ALA A 368 6.38 -32.50 8.15
N VAL A 369 6.85 -32.50 6.89
CA VAL A 369 6.83 -33.67 6.01
C VAL A 369 7.66 -34.85 6.58
N LYS A 370 8.79 -34.55 7.22
CA LYS A 370 9.64 -35.60 7.86
C LYS A 370 8.97 -36.23 9.07
N THR A 371 8.28 -35.42 9.87
CA THR A 371 7.72 -35.87 11.16
C THR A 371 6.31 -36.44 11.04
N ALA A 372 5.57 -36.07 10.00
CA ALA A 372 4.20 -36.55 9.76
C ALA A 372 4.17 -38.07 9.62
N PRO A 373 3.38 -38.80 10.43
CA PRO A 373 3.30 -40.29 10.37
C PRO A 373 2.47 -40.77 9.17
N PHE A 374 1.59 -39.92 8.63
CA PHE A 374 0.74 -40.13 7.46
C PHE A 374 0.40 -38.76 6.83
N GLY A 375 -0.19 -38.76 5.63
CA GLY A 375 -0.62 -37.54 4.95
C GLY A 375 0.51 -36.62 4.53
N LYS A 376 1.73 -37.12 4.33
CA LYS A 376 2.89 -36.33 3.87
C LYS A 376 2.62 -35.53 2.59
N ARG A 377 1.82 -36.12 1.68
CA ARG A 377 1.39 -35.46 0.43
C ARG A 377 0.62 -34.17 0.69
N VAL A 378 -0.23 -34.16 1.71
CA VAL A 378 -1.04 -32.98 2.08
C VAL A 378 -0.14 -31.82 2.51
N PHE A 379 0.83 -32.07 3.41
CA PHE A 379 1.80 -31.05 3.81
C PHE A 379 2.65 -30.57 2.63
N THR A 380 3.01 -31.49 1.73
CA THR A 380 3.80 -31.17 0.54
C THR A 380 3.06 -30.22 -0.40
N VAL A 381 1.79 -30.51 -0.73
CA VAL A 381 1.00 -29.63 -1.62
C VAL A 381 0.74 -28.30 -0.93
N ALA A 382 0.33 -28.30 0.34
CA ALA A 382 0.09 -27.08 1.09
C ALA A 382 1.31 -26.15 1.15
N ALA A 383 2.53 -26.73 1.30
CA ALA A 383 3.78 -25.96 1.30
C ALA A 383 4.17 -25.42 -0.07
N LEU A 384 3.74 -26.06 -1.15
CA LEU A 384 4.03 -25.66 -2.53
C LEU A 384 2.86 -24.97 -3.22
N LEU A 385 1.81 -24.55 -2.52
CA LEU A 385 0.79 -23.69 -3.11
C LEU A 385 1.40 -22.31 -3.49
N PRO A 386 0.99 -21.70 -4.61
CA PRO A 386 1.48 -20.39 -5.00
C PRO A 386 1.30 -19.32 -3.91
N MET A 387 0.14 -19.26 -3.23
CA MET A 387 -0.06 -18.34 -2.11
C MET A 387 0.92 -18.62 -0.95
N THR A 388 1.15 -19.89 -0.63
CA THR A 388 2.09 -20.25 0.43
C THR A 388 3.53 -19.85 0.09
N LEU A 389 3.95 -20.04 -1.18
CA LEU A 389 5.27 -19.61 -1.65
C LEU A 389 5.40 -18.09 -1.67
N HIS A 390 4.35 -17.38 -2.09
CA HIS A 390 4.32 -15.91 -2.06
C HIS A 390 4.49 -15.36 -0.65
N LEU A 391 3.71 -15.85 0.31
CA LEU A 391 3.83 -15.45 1.72
C LEU A 391 5.20 -15.85 2.31
N ALA A 392 5.70 -17.04 2.00
CA ALA A 392 7.01 -17.51 2.48
C ALA A 392 8.17 -16.66 1.94
N ALA A 393 8.04 -16.17 0.71
CA ALA A 393 9.02 -15.33 0.02
C ALA A 393 8.79 -13.82 0.26
N SER A 394 8.18 -13.44 1.38
CA SER A 394 7.86 -12.06 1.76
C SER A 394 8.19 -11.79 3.23
N PHE A 395 8.02 -10.53 3.67
CA PHE A 395 8.12 -10.17 5.10
C PHE A 395 6.90 -10.60 5.91
N SER A 396 5.89 -11.20 5.29
CA SER A 396 4.66 -11.58 5.97
C SER A 396 4.91 -12.44 7.21
N ARG A 397 4.33 -12.03 8.34
CA ARG A 397 4.31 -12.84 9.57
C ARG A 397 3.59 -14.19 9.40
N ASP A 398 2.83 -14.35 8.31
CA ASP A 398 2.17 -15.62 8.00
C ASP A 398 3.19 -16.72 7.60
N ALA A 399 4.38 -16.36 7.09
CA ALA A 399 5.42 -17.35 6.74
C ALA A 399 5.88 -18.20 7.95
N PRO A 400 6.40 -17.62 9.05
CA PRO A 400 6.75 -18.40 10.23
C PRO A 400 5.53 -19.07 10.89
N LEU A 401 4.37 -18.43 10.89
CA LEU A 401 3.13 -18.98 11.44
C LEU A 401 2.68 -20.25 10.70
N LEU A 402 2.65 -20.24 9.37
CA LEU A 402 2.34 -21.41 8.54
C LEU A 402 3.29 -22.57 8.84
N GLY A 403 4.59 -22.27 8.87
CA GLY A 403 5.59 -23.27 9.20
C GLY A 403 5.38 -23.91 10.58
N LEU A 404 5.11 -23.08 11.61
CA LEU A 404 4.81 -23.55 12.97
C LEU A 404 3.52 -24.38 13.02
N CYS A 405 2.44 -23.95 12.35
CA CYS A 405 1.19 -24.70 12.26
C CYS A 405 1.40 -26.07 11.60
N PHE A 406 2.18 -26.15 10.53
CA PHE A 406 2.46 -27.39 9.82
C PHE A 406 3.28 -28.35 10.70
N VAL A 407 4.34 -27.86 11.34
CA VAL A 407 5.16 -28.68 12.26
C VAL A 407 4.35 -29.14 13.46
N PHE A 408 3.59 -28.24 14.09
CA PHE A 408 2.74 -28.60 15.22
C PHE A 408 1.72 -29.67 14.84
N THR A 409 1.00 -29.48 13.71
CA THR A 409 0.02 -30.47 13.22
C THR A 409 0.69 -31.83 12.94
N ALA A 410 1.85 -31.86 12.30
CA ALA A 410 2.58 -33.09 12.01
C ALA A 410 3.02 -33.81 13.30
N LEU A 411 3.60 -33.08 14.25
CA LEU A 411 4.02 -33.62 15.57
C LEU A 411 2.81 -34.08 16.39
N LEU A 412 1.71 -33.34 16.36
CA LEU A 412 0.45 -33.71 17.00
C LEU A 412 -0.10 -35.03 16.45
N MET A 413 -0.10 -35.15 15.09
CA MET A 413 -0.53 -36.38 14.43
C MET A 413 0.35 -37.59 14.80
N ASP A 414 1.68 -37.40 14.90
CA ASP A 414 2.59 -38.46 15.43
C ASP A 414 2.31 -38.80 16.90
N ALA A 415 2.15 -37.76 17.72
CA ALA A 415 1.92 -37.95 19.14
C ALA A 415 0.57 -38.60 19.46
N ALA A 416 -0.49 -38.19 18.77
CA ALA A 416 -1.86 -38.66 19.06
C ALA A 416 -2.24 -39.95 18.28
N PHE A 417 -1.71 -40.13 17.06
CA PHE A 417 -2.18 -41.19 16.15
C PHE A 417 -1.06 -42.02 15.47
N GLY A 418 0.20 -41.64 15.70
CA GLY A 418 1.36 -42.34 15.14
C GLY A 418 1.54 -43.78 15.66
N PRO A 419 2.51 -44.51 15.16
CA PRO A 419 2.88 -45.80 15.71
C PRO A 419 3.41 -45.69 17.15
N ASN A 420 3.40 -46.76 17.91
CA ASN A 420 3.97 -46.83 19.26
C ASN A 420 3.26 -45.97 20.33
N GLN A 421 1.92 -45.93 20.33
CA GLN A 421 1.09 -45.13 21.28
C GLN A 421 1.37 -45.43 22.78
N LYS A 422 1.95 -46.59 23.09
CA LYS A 422 2.29 -46.99 24.47
C LYS A 422 3.66 -46.49 24.95
N LYS A 423 4.52 -45.98 24.04
CA LYS A 423 5.87 -45.49 24.35
C LYS A 423 5.90 -43.97 24.44
N ALA A 424 6.57 -43.41 25.45
CA ALA A 424 6.76 -41.98 25.59
C ALA A 424 7.50 -41.40 24.37
N LEU A 425 7.15 -40.12 24.02
CA LEU A 425 7.90 -39.36 23.02
C LEU A 425 9.34 -39.16 23.50
N SER A 426 10.29 -39.11 22.56
CA SER A 426 11.64 -38.65 22.90
C SER A 426 11.60 -37.22 23.46
N PRO A 427 12.51 -36.83 24.36
CA PRO A 427 12.54 -35.47 24.92
C PRO A 427 12.52 -34.40 23.84
N ALA A 428 13.30 -34.52 22.78
CA ALA A 428 13.35 -33.57 21.68
C ALA A 428 12.00 -33.41 20.95
N ARG A 429 11.27 -34.52 20.69
CA ARG A 429 9.93 -34.41 20.05
C ARG A 429 8.89 -33.84 20.99
N LEU A 430 8.95 -34.19 22.29
CA LEU A 430 8.05 -33.62 23.29
C LEU A 430 8.28 -32.10 23.42
N THR A 431 9.54 -31.69 23.57
CA THR A 431 9.88 -30.25 23.62
C THR A 431 9.45 -29.52 22.37
N ALA A 432 9.73 -30.05 21.17
CA ALA A 432 9.30 -29.43 19.92
C ALA A 432 7.77 -29.30 19.82
N LEU A 433 7.01 -30.35 20.23
CA LEU A 433 5.54 -30.31 20.21
C LEU A 433 5.00 -29.24 21.17
N LEU A 434 5.50 -29.18 22.40
CA LEU A 434 5.07 -28.20 23.39
C LEU A 434 5.49 -26.79 23.01
N PHE A 435 6.73 -26.63 22.55
CA PHE A 435 7.27 -25.33 22.12
C PHE A 435 6.50 -24.74 20.93
N CYS A 436 6.32 -25.53 19.85
CA CYS A 436 5.53 -25.04 18.69
C CYS A 436 4.09 -24.67 19.10
N GLY A 437 3.45 -25.47 19.96
CA GLY A 437 2.08 -25.20 20.41
C GLY A 437 1.98 -23.93 21.26
N VAL A 438 2.97 -23.70 22.14
CA VAL A 438 3.03 -22.49 22.96
C VAL A 438 3.29 -21.25 22.12
N LEU A 439 4.12 -21.35 21.06
CA LEU A 439 4.37 -20.22 20.15
C LEU A 439 3.19 -19.90 19.21
N LEU A 440 2.32 -20.88 18.91
CA LEU A 440 1.12 -20.65 18.10
C LEU A 440 0.12 -19.75 18.79
N ALA A 441 -0.07 -19.90 20.09
CA ALA A 441 -1.08 -19.18 20.86
C ALA A 441 -0.92 -17.65 20.78
N PRO A 442 0.28 -17.08 21.04
CA PRO A 442 0.49 -15.65 20.90
C PRO A 442 0.61 -15.17 19.43
N GLY A 443 0.97 -16.06 18.50
CA GLY A 443 1.20 -15.70 17.11
C GLY A 443 -0.04 -15.11 16.40
N LYS A 444 -1.16 -15.82 16.50
CA LYS A 444 -2.52 -15.36 16.14
C LYS A 444 -3.54 -16.10 17.00
N LEU A 445 -4.34 -15.38 17.77
CA LEU A 445 -5.33 -15.94 18.70
C LEU A 445 -6.32 -16.91 18.04
N VAL A 446 -6.62 -16.70 16.77
CA VAL A 446 -7.57 -17.53 15.98
C VAL A 446 -7.12 -18.99 15.85
N TYR A 447 -5.82 -19.31 16.05
CA TYR A 447 -5.30 -20.69 16.00
C TYR A 447 -5.14 -21.35 17.37
N LEU A 448 -5.57 -20.71 18.46
CA LEU A 448 -5.58 -21.29 19.80
C LEU A 448 -6.34 -22.64 19.87
N PRO A 449 -7.47 -22.87 19.18
CA PRO A 449 -8.13 -24.17 19.13
C PRO A 449 -7.24 -25.29 18.55
N LEU A 450 -6.35 -24.97 17.61
CA LEU A 450 -5.38 -25.93 17.09
C LEU A 450 -4.40 -26.38 18.22
N ALA A 451 -3.87 -25.42 18.99
CA ALA A 451 -2.99 -25.70 20.13
C ALA A 451 -3.69 -26.58 21.19
N ALA A 452 -4.99 -26.39 21.43
CA ALA A 452 -5.77 -27.17 22.38
C ALA A 452 -5.90 -28.67 22.01
N LEU A 453 -5.67 -29.05 20.75
CA LEU A 453 -5.66 -30.45 20.32
C LEU A 453 -4.56 -31.31 20.99
N LEU A 454 -3.59 -30.68 21.68
CA LEU A 454 -2.65 -31.43 22.55
C LEU A 454 -3.38 -32.31 23.57
N LEU A 455 -4.61 -31.95 23.94
CA LEU A 455 -5.44 -32.76 24.83
C LEU A 455 -5.72 -34.19 24.30
N LEU A 456 -5.72 -34.37 22.97
CA LEU A 456 -5.89 -35.67 22.32
C LEU A 456 -4.69 -36.60 22.48
N VAL A 457 -3.53 -36.10 22.88
CA VAL A 457 -2.31 -36.91 23.04
C VAL A 457 -2.46 -37.83 24.25
N PRO A 458 -2.29 -39.18 24.10
CA PRO A 458 -2.38 -40.13 25.18
C PRO A 458 -1.36 -39.83 26.29
N ALA A 459 -1.74 -40.08 27.55
CA ALA A 459 -0.86 -39.86 28.71
C ALA A 459 0.46 -40.64 28.61
N ALA A 460 0.40 -41.85 28.08
CA ALA A 460 1.59 -42.68 27.86
C ALA A 460 2.64 -42.03 26.97
N ARG A 461 2.22 -41.25 25.98
CA ARG A 461 3.10 -40.48 25.07
C ARG A 461 3.78 -39.29 25.74
N LEU A 462 3.13 -38.66 26.73
CA LEU A 462 3.66 -37.53 27.49
C LEU A 462 4.55 -37.97 28.68
N GLY A 463 4.50 -39.27 29.04
CA GLY A 463 5.28 -39.83 30.15
C GLY A 463 4.78 -39.39 31.53
N HIS A 464 5.68 -39.36 32.51
CA HIS A 464 5.35 -39.00 33.90
C HIS A 464 4.71 -37.59 33.98
N HIS A 465 3.75 -37.42 34.87
CA HIS A 465 3.02 -36.18 35.11
C HIS A 465 2.27 -35.62 33.86
N ALA A 466 1.73 -36.53 33.04
CA ALA A 466 1.06 -36.15 31.77
C ALA A 466 -0.06 -35.11 31.97
N ARG A 467 -0.88 -35.22 33.03
CA ARG A 467 -1.94 -34.26 33.37
C ARG A 467 -1.35 -32.89 33.69
N ALA A 468 -0.35 -32.83 34.56
CA ALA A 468 0.32 -31.59 34.92
C ALA A 468 0.95 -30.91 33.69
N LYS A 469 1.59 -31.68 32.79
CA LYS A 469 2.13 -31.15 31.53
C LYS A 469 1.04 -30.55 30.61
N LYS A 470 -0.13 -31.18 30.50
CA LYS A 470 -1.27 -30.65 29.74
C LYS A 470 -1.78 -29.36 30.36
N CYS A 471 -1.97 -29.32 31.68
CA CYS A 471 -2.42 -28.11 32.37
C CYS A 471 -1.40 -26.96 32.26
N ALA A 472 -0.11 -27.23 32.50
CA ALA A 472 0.96 -26.24 32.38
C ALA A 472 1.08 -25.69 30.94
N TYR A 473 0.96 -26.57 29.94
CA TYR A 473 0.96 -26.18 28.54
C TYR A 473 -0.20 -25.24 28.20
N LEU A 474 -1.45 -25.59 28.57
CA LEU A 474 -2.62 -24.75 28.31
C LEU A 474 -2.53 -23.42 29.06
N ALA A 475 -2.05 -23.41 30.29
CA ALA A 475 -1.81 -22.20 31.07
C ALA A 475 -0.75 -21.33 30.39
N ALA A 476 0.34 -21.90 29.88
CA ALA A 476 1.37 -21.16 29.15
C ALA A 476 0.84 -20.58 27.82
N CYS A 477 0.06 -21.36 27.06
CA CYS A 477 -0.59 -20.87 25.83
C CYS A 477 -1.49 -19.66 26.13
N LEU A 478 -2.34 -19.78 27.17
CA LEU A 478 -3.26 -18.70 27.54
C LEU A 478 -2.52 -17.48 28.08
N ALA A 479 -1.55 -17.69 28.98
CA ALA A 479 -0.77 -16.59 29.57
C ALA A 479 -0.01 -15.79 28.49
N LEU A 480 0.69 -16.48 27.58
CA LEU A 480 1.42 -15.82 26.50
C LEU A 480 0.50 -15.18 25.47
N ALA A 481 -0.65 -15.82 25.17
CA ALA A 481 -1.66 -15.24 24.30
C ALA A 481 -2.18 -13.90 24.85
N LEU A 482 -2.45 -13.85 26.16
CA LEU A 482 -2.92 -12.64 26.84
C LEU A 482 -1.80 -11.59 26.93
N LEU A 483 -0.59 -11.98 27.35
CA LEU A 483 0.53 -11.05 27.56
C LEU A 483 0.99 -10.35 26.27
N LEU A 484 1.03 -11.08 25.16
CA LEU A 484 1.54 -10.55 23.90
C LEU A 484 0.46 -9.94 22.99
N ASN A 485 -0.82 -9.95 23.41
CA ASN A 485 -1.93 -9.36 22.67
C ASN A 485 -2.77 -8.46 23.60
N THR A 486 -2.18 -7.86 24.61
CA THR A 486 -2.87 -6.98 25.59
C THR A 486 -3.47 -5.75 24.92
N GLY A 487 -2.77 -5.14 23.94
CA GLY A 487 -3.28 -4.00 23.18
C GLY A 487 -4.58 -4.32 22.45
N LEU A 488 -4.59 -5.39 21.65
CA LEU A 488 -5.80 -5.84 20.92
C LEU A 488 -6.99 -6.06 21.86
N LEU A 489 -6.73 -6.59 23.07
CA LEU A 489 -7.76 -6.85 24.07
C LEU A 489 -8.28 -5.55 24.69
N THR A 490 -7.39 -4.58 24.99
CA THR A 490 -7.76 -3.29 25.56
C THR A 490 -8.53 -2.43 24.57
N ASP A 491 -8.13 -2.41 23.31
CA ASP A 491 -8.81 -1.64 22.27
C ASP A 491 -10.20 -2.22 21.93
N THR A 492 -10.32 -3.55 21.89
CA THR A 492 -11.62 -4.21 21.73
C THR A 492 -12.58 -3.93 22.88
N LEU A 493 -12.06 -3.73 24.09
CA LEU A 493 -12.86 -3.36 25.26
C LEU A 493 -13.17 -1.86 25.32
N ARG A 494 -12.27 -0.98 24.85
CA ARG A 494 -12.45 0.47 24.82
C ARG A 494 -13.41 0.95 23.73
N SER A 495 -13.38 0.35 22.54
CA SER A 495 -14.32 0.69 21.45
C SER A 495 -15.80 0.47 21.82
N GLY A 496 -16.07 -0.27 22.87
CA GLY A 496 -17.42 -0.39 23.46
C GLY A 496 -17.84 0.73 24.40
N GLN A 497 -16.93 1.60 24.86
CA GLN A 497 -17.23 2.63 25.86
C GLN A 497 -17.37 4.06 25.30
N THR A 498 -16.82 4.37 24.12
CA THR A 498 -16.83 5.72 23.56
C THR A 498 -18.17 6.20 23.02
N ALA A 499 -19.12 5.31 22.81
CA ALA A 499 -20.45 5.64 22.26
C ALA A 499 -21.46 6.24 23.26
N VAL A 500 -21.10 6.43 24.53
CA VAL A 500 -22.03 6.83 25.60
C VAL A 500 -21.82 8.25 26.13
N GLN A 501 -20.75 8.95 25.81
CA GLN A 501 -20.41 10.20 26.49
C GLN A 501 -20.65 11.53 25.72
N THR A 502 -21.15 11.50 24.49
CA THR A 502 -21.27 12.72 23.64
C THR A 502 -22.61 13.46 23.74
N THR A 503 -23.56 13.06 24.55
CA THR A 503 -24.92 13.66 24.59
C THR A 503 -25.19 14.66 25.72
N ALA A 504 -24.18 15.01 26.55
CA ALA A 504 -24.42 15.85 27.73
C ALA A 504 -23.88 17.31 27.65
N ALA A 505 -23.17 17.68 26.58
CA ALA A 505 -22.49 19.00 26.52
C ALA A 505 -23.22 20.08 25.70
N GLU A 506 -24.33 19.80 25.04
CA GLU A 506 -24.96 20.74 24.09
C GLU A 506 -26.13 21.57 24.66
N ALA A 507 -26.35 21.57 25.98
CA ALA A 507 -27.55 22.19 26.57
C ALA A 507 -27.36 23.51 27.31
N ALA A 508 -26.21 24.14 27.28
CA ALA A 508 -26.03 25.42 27.98
C ALA A 508 -25.28 26.42 27.14
N ASP A 509 -25.95 27.22 26.34
CA ASP A 509 -25.81 28.67 26.32
C ASP A 509 -26.77 29.35 25.31
N ARG A 510 -27.62 30.21 25.78
CA ARG A 510 -28.34 31.23 25.00
C ARG A 510 -28.33 32.56 25.73
N THR A 511 -27.94 33.60 24.99
CA THR A 511 -28.17 35.05 25.16
C THR A 511 -27.07 35.89 25.84
N VAL A 512 -26.43 36.73 24.99
CA VAL A 512 -26.02 38.08 25.40
C VAL A 512 -26.11 39.02 24.18
N LYS A 513 -26.76 40.17 24.32
CA LYS A 513 -26.88 41.26 23.32
C LYS A 513 -25.69 42.18 23.36
N SER A 514 -25.12 42.53 22.21
CA SER A 514 -24.04 43.53 22.04
C SER A 514 -24.54 44.96 22.16
N ARG A 515 -23.70 45.83 22.70
CA ARG A 515 -23.93 47.30 22.91
C ARG A 515 -22.86 48.06 22.10
N PRO A 516 -23.18 49.19 21.43
CA PRO A 516 -22.17 50.09 20.87
C PRO A 516 -21.42 50.81 22.01
N ALA A 517 -20.09 50.94 21.91
CA ALA A 517 -19.26 51.58 22.91
C ALA A 517 -18.68 52.89 22.42
N GLU A 518 -18.54 53.85 23.30
CA GLU A 518 -17.69 55.04 23.09
C GLU A 518 -16.22 54.59 23.07
N PRO A 519 -15.31 55.36 22.39
CA PRO A 519 -13.88 55.04 22.35
C PRO A 519 -13.33 54.83 23.81
N ASP A 520 -12.78 53.66 24.08
CA ASP A 520 -12.25 53.31 25.40
C ASP A 520 -10.74 53.06 25.28
N GLU A 521 -9.94 54.06 25.73
CA GLU A 521 -8.47 53.99 25.69
C GLU A 521 -7.90 52.73 26.41
N ALA A 522 -8.59 52.24 27.45
CA ALA A 522 -8.17 51.06 28.17
C ALA A 522 -8.38 49.79 27.35
N TYR A 523 -9.51 49.67 26.60
CA TYR A 523 -9.81 48.59 25.70
C TYR A 523 -8.90 48.59 24.47
N GLU A 524 -8.60 49.78 23.95
CA GLU A 524 -7.67 49.94 22.82
C GLU A 524 -6.25 49.49 23.19
N ALA A 525 -5.79 49.86 24.38
CA ALA A 525 -4.50 49.39 24.90
C ALA A 525 -4.47 47.88 25.10
N GLU A 526 -5.58 47.26 25.51
CA GLU A 526 -5.69 45.78 25.66
C GLU A 526 -5.56 45.08 24.30
N ILE A 527 -6.37 45.49 23.30
CA ILE A 527 -6.44 44.81 22.01
C ILE A 527 -5.22 45.06 21.11
N CYS A 528 -4.48 46.14 21.31
CA CYS A 528 -3.23 46.48 20.62
C CYS A 528 -1.96 46.02 21.34
N GLY A 529 -2.07 45.62 22.63
CA GLY A 529 -0.90 45.34 23.47
C GLY A 529 -0.28 43.99 23.24
N GLU A 530 -1.08 42.98 22.92
CA GLU A 530 -0.60 41.59 22.69
C GLU A 530 -1.09 41.06 21.31
N SER A 531 -0.17 40.47 20.56
CA SER A 531 -0.50 39.88 19.26
C SER A 531 -1.10 38.48 19.46
N THR A 532 -2.44 38.37 19.39
CA THR A 532 -3.21 37.14 19.43
C THR A 532 -4.28 37.16 18.33
N LEU A 533 -4.74 35.98 17.89
CA LEU A 533 -5.85 35.89 16.92
C LEU A 533 -7.14 36.52 17.46
N GLU A 534 -7.36 36.40 18.78
CA GLU A 534 -8.51 37.02 19.45
C GLU A 534 -8.44 38.56 19.37
N ASN A 535 -7.28 39.15 19.64
CA ASN A 535 -7.08 40.56 19.54
C ASN A 535 -7.14 41.07 18.09
N TYR A 536 -6.66 40.27 17.15
CA TYR A 536 -6.84 40.57 15.71
C TYR A 536 -8.33 40.68 15.35
N VAL A 537 -9.15 39.69 15.72
CA VAL A 537 -10.60 39.77 15.47
C VAL A 537 -11.23 40.96 16.18
N LYS A 538 -10.90 41.20 17.47
CA LYS A 538 -11.41 42.37 18.23
C LYS A 538 -11.06 43.69 17.56
N ARG A 539 -9.82 43.85 17.05
CA ARG A 539 -9.39 45.04 16.31
C ARG A 539 -10.18 45.29 15.03
N LEU A 540 -10.49 44.24 14.27
CA LEU A 540 -11.34 44.36 13.06
C LEU A 540 -12.71 44.94 13.41
N TYR A 541 -13.36 44.48 14.47
CA TYR A 541 -14.63 45.03 14.94
C TYR A 541 -14.50 46.47 15.50
N TYR A 542 -13.41 46.76 16.16
CA TYR A 542 -13.21 48.06 16.80
C TYR A 542 -12.86 49.15 15.80
N TYR A 543 -11.84 48.98 14.97
CA TYR A 543 -11.36 49.98 14.05
C TYR A 543 -12.17 50.08 12.73
N VAL A 544 -12.85 48.99 12.34
CA VAL A 544 -13.60 48.98 11.06
C VAL A 544 -15.12 49.08 11.26
N ASP A 545 -15.69 48.52 12.32
CA ASP A 545 -17.13 48.48 12.63
C ASP A 545 -17.53 49.53 13.71
N ASP A 546 -17.01 50.75 13.62
CA ASP A 546 -17.40 51.92 14.44
C ASP A 546 -17.32 51.66 15.96
N ASN A 547 -16.15 51.27 16.43
CA ASN A 547 -15.83 50.99 17.84
C ASN A 547 -16.70 49.90 18.48
N ARG A 548 -17.14 48.93 17.72
CA ARG A 548 -17.93 47.79 18.20
C ARG A 548 -17.05 46.80 18.97
N SER A 549 -17.47 46.47 20.20
CA SER A 549 -16.92 45.33 20.95
C SER A 549 -17.66 44.03 20.56
N PRO A 550 -17.00 43.04 19.94
CA PRO A 550 -17.68 41.80 19.52
C PRO A 550 -18.04 40.93 20.70
N ALA A 551 -19.10 40.14 20.59
CA ALA A 551 -19.41 39.09 21.56
C ALA A 551 -18.36 37.99 21.55
N ALA A 552 -18.08 37.36 22.71
CA ALA A 552 -17.07 36.31 22.86
C ALA A 552 -17.25 35.18 21.84
N ARG A 553 -18.50 34.82 21.49
CA ARG A 553 -18.80 33.79 20.48
C ARG A 553 -18.42 34.20 19.05
N GLU A 554 -18.51 35.51 18.72
CA GLU A 554 -18.11 36.02 17.41
C GLU A 554 -16.59 35.98 17.27
N VAL A 555 -15.88 36.33 18.34
CA VAL A 555 -14.42 36.17 18.40
C VAL A 555 -14.02 34.71 18.27
N ALA A 556 -14.61 33.85 19.08
CA ALA A 556 -14.32 32.38 19.04
C ALA A 556 -14.62 31.78 17.67
N PHE A 557 -15.72 32.18 17.00
CA PHE A 557 -16.08 31.73 15.67
C PHE A 557 -14.98 32.01 14.64
N TRP A 558 -14.52 33.27 14.57
CA TRP A 558 -13.50 33.64 13.59
C TRP A 558 -12.11 33.13 13.94
N VAL A 559 -11.74 33.07 15.22
CA VAL A 559 -10.48 32.48 15.67
C VAL A 559 -10.43 31.01 15.28
N GLN A 560 -11.49 30.26 15.56
CA GLN A 560 -11.58 28.86 15.19
C GLN A 560 -11.54 28.67 13.66
N ALA A 561 -12.23 29.52 12.89
CA ALA A 561 -12.22 29.45 11.43
C ALA A 561 -10.81 29.68 10.84
N MET A 562 -10.01 30.57 11.42
CA MET A 562 -8.62 30.77 11.01
C MET A 562 -7.72 29.59 11.43
N GLN A 563 -7.88 29.04 12.62
CA GLN A 563 -7.12 27.88 13.11
C GLN A 563 -7.41 26.60 12.30
N GLU A 564 -8.64 26.43 11.86
CA GLU A 564 -9.08 25.30 11.01
C GLU A 564 -8.76 25.48 9.52
N GLY A 565 -8.28 26.68 9.14
CA GLY A 565 -7.95 27.02 7.75
C GLY A 565 -9.15 27.29 6.85
N ASP A 566 -10.35 27.54 7.43
CA ASP A 566 -11.58 27.85 6.67
C ASP A 566 -11.57 29.26 6.09
N VAL A 567 -10.86 30.17 6.76
CA VAL A 567 -10.66 31.54 6.33
C VAL A 567 -9.25 32.00 6.70
N SER A 568 -8.57 32.64 5.78
CA SER A 568 -7.27 33.26 6.10
C SER A 568 -7.47 34.64 6.75
N PRO A 569 -6.50 35.12 7.54
CA PRO A 569 -6.52 36.50 8.07
C PRO A 569 -6.75 37.54 6.98
N ALA A 570 -6.12 37.41 5.81
CA ALA A 570 -6.29 38.33 4.70
C ALA A 570 -7.75 38.41 4.18
N VAL A 571 -8.41 37.26 4.05
CA VAL A 571 -9.82 37.20 3.59
C VAL A 571 -10.76 37.70 4.69
N LEU A 572 -10.51 37.38 5.96
CA LEU A 572 -11.32 37.89 7.06
C LEU A 572 -11.24 39.43 7.15
N GLY A 573 -10.03 40.00 7.16
CA GLY A 573 -9.85 41.45 7.16
C GLY A 573 -10.47 42.13 5.94
N GLN A 574 -10.38 41.49 4.76
CA GLN A 574 -11.06 41.98 3.54
C GLN A 574 -12.58 42.08 3.74
N SER A 575 -13.23 41.11 4.35
CA SER A 575 -14.69 41.10 4.55
C SER A 575 -15.18 42.21 5.47
N PHE A 576 -14.30 42.78 6.31
CA PHE A 576 -14.57 43.98 7.10
C PHE A 576 -14.33 45.25 6.32
N LEU A 577 -13.13 45.39 5.74
CA LEU A 577 -12.69 46.62 5.05
C LEU A 577 -13.41 46.84 3.71
N PHE A 578 -13.69 45.80 2.98
CA PHE A 578 -14.33 45.85 1.65
C PHE A 578 -15.72 45.21 1.67
N SER A 579 -16.46 45.38 2.77
CA SER A 579 -17.88 45.02 2.84
C SER A 579 -18.70 45.82 1.80
N PRO A 580 -19.91 45.37 1.40
CA PRO A 580 -20.77 46.09 0.43
C PRO A 580 -21.01 47.57 0.75
N ASP A 581 -21.05 47.89 2.05
CA ASP A 581 -21.30 49.27 2.51
C ASP A 581 -20.05 50.17 2.49
N ARG A 582 -18.83 49.55 2.46
CA ARG A 582 -17.54 50.24 2.63
C ARG A 582 -16.59 50.19 1.45
N ALA A 583 -16.73 49.26 0.54
CA ALA A 583 -15.78 48.99 -0.55
C ALA A 583 -15.42 50.23 -1.40
N ASN A 584 -16.32 51.18 -1.51
CA ASN A 584 -16.14 52.42 -2.29
C ASN A 584 -15.99 53.68 -1.40
N SER A 585 -15.86 53.59 -0.09
CA SER A 585 -15.86 54.74 0.81
C SER A 585 -14.49 55.35 1.04
N TYR A 586 -13.41 54.68 0.68
CA TYR A 586 -12.04 55.07 0.96
C TYR A 586 -11.50 56.06 -0.06
N THR A 587 -11.42 57.35 0.29
CA THR A 587 -10.91 58.45 -0.58
C THR A 587 -9.59 59.04 -0.04
N ASP A 588 -9.26 58.82 1.20
CA ASP A 588 -8.04 59.34 1.87
C ASP A 588 -7.10 58.16 2.20
N GLY A 589 -5.92 58.19 1.60
CA GLY A 589 -4.92 57.09 1.78
C GLY A 589 -4.33 57.07 3.18
N GLN A 590 -4.10 58.25 3.80
CA GLN A 590 -3.55 58.31 5.18
C GLN A 590 -4.56 57.75 6.17
N ALA A 591 -5.81 58.17 6.09
CA ALA A 591 -6.87 57.68 6.95
C ALA A 591 -7.11 56.17 6.78
N PHE A 592 -7.04 55.67 5.55
CA PHE A 592 -7.14 54.25 5.25
C PHE A 592 -6.00 53.44 5.92
N TYR A 593 -4.74 53.87 5.70
CA TYR A 593 -3.59 53.14 6.28
C TYR A 593 -3.62 53.16 7.80
N THR A 594 -3.90 54.29 8.44
CA THR A 594 -4.00 54.38 9.88
C THR A 594 -5.04 53.38 10.42
N MET A 595 -6.28 53.43 9.87
CA MET A 595 -7.34 52.49 10.29
C MET A 595 -6.97 51.02 10.01
N ALA A 596 -6.52 50.71 8.80
CA ALA A 596 -6.25 49.34 8.38
C ALA A 596 -5.04 48.76 9.14
N SER A 597 -3.97 49.52 9.37
CA SER A 597 -2.80 49.05 10.08
C SER A 597 -3.07 48.80 11.58
N TYR A 598 -3.87 49.67 12.23
CA TYR A 598 -4.34 49.38 13.58
C TYR A 598 -5.24 48.11 13.62
N ALA A 599 -6.17 47.97 12.68
CA ALA A 599 -7.03 46.79 12.61
C ALA A 599 -6.23 45.50 12.40
N LEU A 600 -5.22 45.52 11.53
CA LEU A 600 -4.44 44.34 11.17
C LEU A 600 -3.29 44.06 12.13
N LEU A 601 -2.52 45.09 12.48
CA LEU A 601 -1.24 44.96 13.17
C LEU A 601 -1.26 45.54 14.62
N GLY A 602 -2.28 46.31 14.96
CA GLY A 602 -2.34 46.98 16.26
C GLY A 602 -1.41 48.19 16.38
N THR A 603 -0.82 48.65 15.26
CA THR A 603 0.09 49.81 15.22
C THR A 603 -0.08 50.55 13.92
N ASP A 604 0.13 51.89 13.92
CA ASP A 604 0.14 52.67 12.70
C ASP A 604 1.49 52.50 11.95
N VAL A 605 1.48 51.86 10.79
CA VAL A 605 2.69 51.65 9.97
C VAL A 605 3.13 52.89 9.24
N THR A 606 2.24 53.93 9.13
CA THR A 606 2.53 55.20 8.47
C THR A 606 3.13 56.24 9.40
N ASP A 607 3.16 56.01 10.71
CA ASP A 607 3.77 56.92 11.67
C ASP A 607 5.27 57.12 11.39
N GLY A 608 5.65 58.32 10.98
CA GLY A 608 7.00 58.67 10.59
C GLY A 608 7.46 58.10 9.22
N ASN A 609 6.59 57.42 8.46
CA ASN A 609 6.96 56.66 7.24
C ASN A 609 5.93 56.75 6.10
N ALA A 610 5.06 57.75 6.10
CA ALA A 610 3.94 57.87 5.17
C ALA A 610 4.33 57.84 3.68
N ASP A 611 5.48 58.41 3.33
CA ASP A 611 5.99 58.47 1.96
C ASP A 611 6.29 57.08 1.34
N ALA A 612 6.50 56.07 2.19
CA ALA A 612 6.73 54.67 1.73
C ALA A 612 5.43 53.93 1.44
N TYR A 613 4.28 54.36 1.96
CA TYR A 613 3.00 53.65 1.87
C TYR A 613 1.99 54.38 0.95
N LEU A 614 1.88 55.70 1.01
CA LEU A 614 0.90 56.46 0.25
C LEU A 614 0.94 56.28 -1.26
N PRO A 615 2.11 56.05 -1.93
CA PRO A 615 2.15 55.78 -3.34
C PRO A 615 1.30 54.56 -3.79
N TYR A 616 1.24 53.51 -2.98
CA TYR A 616 0.43 52.31 -3.30
C TYR A 616 -1.08 52.60 -3.30
N PHE A 617 -1.53 53.48 -2.37
CA PHE A 617 -2.90 53.95 -2.40
C PHE A 617 -3.18 54.88 -3.59
N ALA A 618 -2.23 55.68 -3.96
CA ALA A 618 -2.37 56.58 -5.13
C ALA A 618 -2.44 55.82 -6.46
N GLU A 619 -1.74 54.70 -6.57
CA GLU A 619 -1.69 53.86 -7.81
C GLU A 619 -2.89 52.94 -7.96
N GLY A 620 -3.35 52.31 -6.88
CA GLY A 620 -4.36 51.23 -6.92
C GLY A 620 -5.45 51.34 -5.86
N GLY A 621 -5.57 52.48 -5.17
CA GLY A 621 -6.58 52.73 -4.14
C GLY A 621 -6.40 51.85 -2.90
N ALA A 622 -7.50 51.75 -2.12
CA ALA A 622 -7.52 50.99 -0.88
C ALA A 622 -7.19 49.52 -1.05
N VAL A 623 -7.54 48.92 -2.18
CA VAL A 623 -7.27 47.49 -2.50
C VAL A 623 -5.77 47.22 -2.57
N GLN A 624 -5.03 48.04 -3.28
CA GLN A 624 -3.59 47.91 -3.43
C GLN A 624 -2.85 48.18 -2.10
N ALA A 625 -3.33 49.20 -1.38
CA ALA A 625 -2.83 49.50 -0.04
C ALA A 625 -3.01 48.31 0.95
N TYR A 626 -4.17 47.68 0.89
CA TYR A 626 -4.46 46.49 1.71
C TYR A 626 -3.58 45.32 1.36
N LYS A 627 -3.40 45.03 0.05
CA LYS A 627 -2.47 43.98 -0.41
C LYS A 627 -1.05 44.20 0.08
N GLN A 628 -0.60 45.46 0.10
CA GLN A 628 0.72 45.79 0.61
C GLN A 628 0.84 45.49 2.09
N LEU A 629 -0.17 45.81 2.91
CA LEU A 629 -0.12 45.58 4.38
C LEU A 629 0.05 44.07 4.69
N PHE A 630 -0.65 43.20 3.99
CA PHE A 630 -0.49 41.75 4.21
C PHE A 630 0.81 41.17 3.62
N ASN A 631 1.48 41.86 2.71
CA ASN A 631 2.78 41.47 2.18
C ASN A 631 3.97 42.00 3.02
N LEU A 632 3.72 42.73 4.07
CA LEU A 632 4.76 43.17 5.01
C LEU A 632 5.32 41.95 5.75
N THR A 633 6.66 41.81 5.78
CA THR A 633 7.34 40.72 6.47
C THR A 633 6.88 40.62 7.93
N SER A 634 6.71 41.77 8.59
CA SER A 634 6.24 41.83 9.99
C SER A 634 4.80 41.27 10.15
N CYS A 635 3.94 41.48 9.17
CA CYS A 635 2.59 40.91 9.18
C CYS A 635 2.61 39.40 8.99
N VAL A 636 3.33 38.93 7.97
CA VAL A 636 3.48 37.49 7.69
C VAL A 636 4.08 36.74 8.88
N GLU A 637 5.17 37.25 9.44
CA GLU A 637 5.82 36.66 10.63
C GLU A 637 4.92 36.67 11.87
N SER A 638 4.13 37.72 12.06
CA SER A 638 3.20 37.80 13.19
C SER A 638 2.12 36.74 13.16
N PHE A 639 1.49 36.50 12.01
CA PHE A 639 0.49 35.44 11.85
C PHE A 639 1.09 34.05 11.85
N ALA A 640 2.27 33.86 11.26
CA ALA A 640 3.00 32.61 11.32
C ALA A 640 3.37 32.21 12.75
N ALA A 641 3.76 33.19 13.60
CA ALA A 641 4.00 32.98 15.04
C ALA A 641 2.74 32.54 15.80
N LEU A 642 1.55 32.88 15.30
CA LEU A 642 0.25 32.46 15.86
C LEU A 642 -0.24 31.12 15.26
N GLY A 643 0.56 30.48 14.39
CA GLY A 643 0.26 29.19 13.78
C GLY A 643 -0.74 29.24 12.63
N VAL A 644 -0.92 30.40 11.99
CA VAL A 644 -1.87 30.62 10.89
C VAL A 644 -1.15 31.25 9.70
N ASP A 645 -1.46 30.74 8.48
CA ASP A 645 -1.00 31.37 7.26
C ASP A 645 -1.83 32.63 7.02
N VAL A 646 -1.14 33.77 6.74
CA VAL A 646 -1.78 35.05 6.47
C VAL A 646 -2.72 34.99 5.26
N GLY A 647 -2.40 34.15 4.29
CA GLY A 647 -3.18 33.97 3.05
C GLY A 647 -3.11 35.14 2.09
N THR A 648 -3.96 35.07 1.07
CA THR A 648 -4.12 36.12 0.04
C THR A 648 -5.54 36.64 0.05
N MET A 649 -5.72 37.85 -0.48
CA MET A 649 -7.02 38.46 -0.65
C MET A 649 -7.90 37.66 -1.63
N ASP A 650 -9.21 37.54 -1.36
CA ASP A 650 -10.22 37.00 -2.28
C ASP A 650 -10.45 37.94 -3.45
N ASP A 651 -10.73 37.40 -4.64
CA ASP A 651 -11.00 38.20 -5.84
C ASP A 651 -12.36 38.96 -5.80
N ARG A 652 -13.25 38.55 -4.89
CA ARG A 652 -14.57 39.19 -4.70
C ARG A 652 -14.46 40.53 -3.96
N ILE A 653 -14.74 41.61 -4.63
CA ILE A 653 -14.85 42.94 -4.04
C ILE A 653 -16.13 43.58 -4.55
N PRO A 654 -17.12 43.91 -3.69
CA PRO A 654 -17.13 43.76 -2.21
C PRO A 654 -17.29 42.29 -1.72
N LEU A 655 -16.81 41.99 -0.52
CA LEU A 655 -16.97 40.71 0.16
C LEU A 655 -17.85 40.88 1.40
N ASP A 656 -19.04 40.27 1.38
CA ASP A 656 -19.97 40.35 2.53
C ASP A 656 -19.55 39.35 3.61
N ARG A 657 -19.31 39.85 4.83
CA ARG A 657 -18.97 39.05 6.00
C ARG A 657 -20.04 38.00 6.35
N THR A 658 -21.31 38.26 6.09
CA THR A 658 -22.41 37.33 6.34
C THR A 658 -22.32 36.16 5.38
N VAL A 659 -22.00 36.42 4.11
CA VAL A 659 -21.75 35.35 3.11
C VAL A 659 -20.53 34.54 3.49
N LEU A 660 -19.44 35.20 3.89
CA LEU A 660 -18.23 34.52 4.35
C LEU A 660 -18.49 33.62 5.56
N ALA A 661 -19.29 34.11 6.54
CA ALA A 661 -19.66 33.28 7.70
C ALA A 661 -20.51 32.05 7.29
N GLN A 662 -21.41 32.18 6.32
CA GLN A 662 -22.20 31.06 5.79
C GLN A 662 -21.31 30.08 5.04
N GLU A 663 -20.31 30.53 4.29
CA GLU A 663 -19.31 29.66 3.63
C GLU A 663 -18.49 28.87 4.64
N VAL A 664 -18.03 29.53 5.74
CA VAL A 664 -17.34 28.86 6.85
C VAL A 664 -18.23 27.84 7.54
N GLU A 665 -19.50 28.17 7.81
CA GLU A 665 -20.47 27.23 8.40
C GLU A 665 -20.76 26.06 7.46
N ALA A 666 -20.89 26.30 6.14
CA ALA A 666 -21.07 25.24 5.15
C ALA A 666 -19.82 24.33 5.03
N ALA A 667 -18.62 24.90 5.08
CA ALA A 667 -17.38 24.14 5.11
C ALA A 667 -17.27 23.27 6.36
N ARG A 668 -17.64 23.82 7.54
CA ARG A 668 -17.71 23.08 8.79
C ARG A 668 -18.79 21.99 8.80
N ALA A 669 -19.98 22.30 8.24
CA ALA A 669 -21.05 21.31 8.09
C ALA A 669 -20.63 20.17 7.16
N THR A 670 -19.91 20.47 6.08
CA THR A 670 -19.34 19.47 5.19
C THR A 670 -18.27 18.64 5.89
N ARG A 671 -17.39 19.26 6.68
CA ARG A 671 -16.40 18.56 7.52
C ARG A 671 -17.06 17.77 8.65
N SER A 672 -18.10 18.29 9.30
CA SER A 672 -18.85 17.55 10.32
C SER A 672 -19.60 16.37 9.72
N THR A 673 -20.07 16.48 8.48
CA THR A 673 -20.65 15.36 7.72
C THR A 673 -19.55 14.36 7.31
N GLN A 674 -18.37 14.83 6.95
CA GLN A 674 -17.19 13.98 6.74
C GLN A 674 -16.67 13.37 8.05
N SER A 675 -16.64 14.11 9.14
CA SER A 675 -16.25 13.62 10.48
C SER A 675 -17.27 12.63 11.04
N THR A 676 -18.58 12.80 10.80
CA THR A 676 -19.59 11.78 11.12
C THR A 676 -19.53 10.59 10.16
N ALA A 677 -19.10 10.76 8.92
CA ALA A 677 -18.76 9.66 8.02
C ALA A 677 -17.47 8.95 8.49
N ASP A 678 -16.46 9.69 8.91
CA ASP A 678 -15.22 9.15 9.51
C ASP A 678 -15.45 8.49 10.88
N GLU A 679 -16.42 8.93 11.67
CA GLU A 679 -16.85 8.25 12.90
C GLU A 679 -17.74 7.04 12.61
N ALA A 680 -18.56 7.09 11.57
CA ALA A 680 -19.28 5.92 11.06
C ALA A 680 -18.32 4.90 10.43
N ASP A 681 -17.25 5.35 9.77
CA ASP A 681 -16.14 4.50 9.30
C ASP A 681 -15.36 3.86 10.45
N LYS A 682 -15.29 4.50 11.61
CA LYS A 682 -14.66 3.95 12.83
C LYS A 682 -15.57 2.98 13.59
N ALA A 683 -16.89 2.99 13.35
CA ALA A 683 -17.83 2.06 13.97
C ALA A 683 -17.73 0.69 13.30
N THR A 684 -17.22 -0.32 14.00
CA THR A 684 -17.06 -1.69 13.51
C THR A 684 -18.08 -2.64 14.14
N TYR A 685 -18.16 -3.87 13.60
CA TYR A 685 -18.96 -4.96 14.16
C TYR A 685 -18.36 -5.46 15.49
N ALA A 686 -18.33 -4.58 16.49
CA ALA A 686 -17.95 -4.93 17.86
C ALA A 686 -18.95 -5.92 18.49
N PRO A 687 -18.56 -6.69 19.52
CA PRO A 687 -19.44 -7.69 20.15
C PRO A 687 -20.81 -7.13 20.61
N GLY A 688 -20.84 -5.88 21.09
CA GLY A 688 -22.08 -5.20 21.48
C GLY A 688 -23.01 -4.89 20.30
N TYR A 689 -22.42 -4.53 19.14
CA TYR A 689 -23.17 -4.29 17.90
C TYR A 689 -23.76 -5.62 17.36
N ILE A 690 -22.96 -6.67 17.28
CA ILE A 690 -23.36 -8.00 16.81
C ILE A 690 -24.55 -8.53 17.62
N LEU A 691 -24.55 -8.36 18.94
CA LEU A 691 -25.65 -8.80 19.82
C LEU A 691 -26.94 -8.02 19.58
N ARG A 692 -26.86 -6.76 19.19
CA ARG A 692 -28.03 -5.91 18.90
C ARG A 692 -28.54 -6.09 17.46
N HIS A 693 -27.65 -6.46 16.52
CA HIS A 693 -27.91 -6.59 15.09
C HIS A 693 -27.54 -7.99 14.55
N PRO A 694 -28.11 -9.09 15.10
CA PRO A 694 -27.73 -10.44 14.71
C PRO A 694 -28.14 -10.78 13.26
N VAL A 695 -29.23 -10.22 12.76
CA VAL A 695 -29.71 -10.46 11.39
C VAL A 695 -28.78 -9.81 10.39
N ASP A 696 -28.38 -8.55 10.61
CA ASP A 696 -27.46 -7.81 9.74
C ASP A 696 -26.10 -8.49 9.70
N THR A 697 -25.62 -9.00 10.85
CA THR A 697 -24.38 -9.76 10.93
C THR A 697 -24.46 -11.06 10.09
N VAL A 698 -25.56 -11.78 10.13
CA VAL A 698 -25.76 -13.00 9.32
C VAL A 698 -25.84 -12.64 7.83
N LEU A 699 -26.56 -11.58 7.48
CA LEU A 699 -26.67 -11.10 6.10
C LEU A 699 -25.30 -10.68 5.56
N LEU A 700 -24.46 -9.99 6.35
CA LEU A 700 -23.09 -9.64 6.00
C LEU A 700 -22.27 -10.88 5.63
N PHE A 701 -22.34 -11.97 6.39
CA PHE A 701 -21.65 -13.22 6.06
C PHE A 701 -22.17 -13.86 4.77
N VAL A 702 -23.50 -13.87 4.57
CA VAL A 702 -24.09 -14.44 3.36
C VAL A 702 -23.71 -13.63 2.12
N ARG A 703 -23.82 -12.30 2.19
CA ARG A 703 -23.40 -11.41 1.10
C ARG A 703 -21.92 -11.58 0.79
N SER A 704 -21.06 -11.56 1.82
CA SER A 704 -19.61 -11.78 1.65
C SER A 704 -19.29 -13.11 0.97
N ALA A 705 -20.02 -14.18 1.29
CA ALA A 705 -19.82 -15.48 0.67
C ALA A 705 -20.28 -15.52 -0.79
N VAL A 706 -21.36 -14.79 -1.13
CA VAL A 706 -21.92 -14.73 -2.49
C VAL A 706 -21.09 -13.80 -3.38
N GLU A 707 -20.75 -12.62 -2.90
CA GLU A 707 -20.09 -11.57 -3.70
C GLU A 707 -18.55 -11.78 -3.80
N ASN A 708 -17.93 -12.16 -2.68
CA ASN A 708 -16.45 -12.31 -2.61
C ASN A 708 -16.00 -13.78 -2.57
N GLY A 709 -16.88 -14.74 -2.80
CA GLY A 709 -16.57 -16.17 -2.71
C GLY A 709 -15.48 -16.61 -3.69
N ASP A 710 -15.42 -16.04 -4.88
CA ASP A 710 -14.39 -16.29 -5.88
C ASP A 710 -13.01 -15.76 -5.38
N HIS A 711 -12.96 -14.58 -4.80
CA HIS A 711 -11.76 -14.01 -4.19
C HIS A 711 -11.21 -14.92 -3.07
N TYR A 712 -12.08 -15.46 -2.20
CA TYR A 712 -11.66 -16.36 -1.13
C TYR A 712 -11.10 -17.69 -1.67
N ILE A 713 -11.74 -18.22 -2.72
CA ILE A 713 -11.28 -19.46 -3.40
C ILE A 713 -9.93 -19.21 -4.07
N ARG A 714 -9.76 -18.11 -4.80
CA ARG A 714 -8.50 -17.75 -5.48
C ARG A 714 -7.37 -17.50 -4.49
N THR A 715 -7.60 -16.69 -3.46
CA THR A 715 -6.58 -16.29 -2.49
C THR A 715 -6.13 -17.43 -1.56
N LEU A 716 -6.93 -18.51 -1.41
CA LEU A 716 -6.50 -19.70 -0.68
C LEU A 716 -5.34 -20.41 -1.38
N VAL A 717 -5.42 -20.61 -2.69
CA VAL A 717 -4.44 -21.41 -3.43
C VAL A 717 -3.40 -20.56 -4.16
N GLY A 718 -3.62 -19.25 -4.28
CA GLY A 718 -2.77 -18.31 -5.01
C GLY A 718 -3.21 -18.12 -6.47
N GLY A 719 -4.51 -18.14 -6.70
CA GLY A 719 -5.12 -17.72 -7.96
C GLY A 719 -5.20 -16.19 -8.10
N SER A 720 -4.99 -15.44 -7.02
CA SER A 720 -4.84 -14.00 -6.98
C SER A 720 -3.62 -13.65 -6.12
N LEU A 721 -2.67 -12.88 -6.66
CA LEU A 721 -1.35 -12.57 -6.11
C LEU A 721 -1.02 -11.08 -6.30
N SER A 722 0.15 -10.62 -5.86
CA SER A 722 0.64 -9.23 -6.00
C SER A 722 -0.38 -8.20 -5.51
N TYR A 723 -0.63 -8.22 -4.19
CA TYR A 723 -1.65 -7.37 -3.56
C TYR A 723 -3.03 -7.47 -4.25
N TYR A 724 -3.36 -8.72 -4.71
CA TYR A 724 -4.60 -9.11 -5.44
C TYR A 724 -4.74 -8.48 -6.83
N THR A 725 -3.67 -7.95 -7.39
CA THR A 725 -3.69 -7.35 -8.73
C THR A 725 -3.35 -8.35 -9.84
N VAL A 726 -2.71 -9.49 -9.54
CA VAL A 726 -2.37 -10.54 -10.51
C VAL A 726 -3.35 -11.70 -10.37
N ASP A 727 -4.37 -11.72 -11.21
CA ASP A 727 -5.34 -12.80 -11.27
C ASP A 727 -4.96 -13.86 -12.31
N LEU A 728 -4.86 -15.12 -11.85
CA LEU A 728 -4.60 -16.26 -12.70
C LEU A 728 -5.91 -16.83 -13.26
N ALA A 729 -5.83 -17.41 -14.47
CA ALA A 729 -6.99 -18.04 -15.08
C ALA A 729 -7.56 -19.16 -14.20
N TRP A 730 -8.89 -19.34 -14.18
CA TRP A 730 -9.59 -20.35 -13.38
C TRP A 730 -9.10 -21.77 -13.63
N GLY A 731 -8.54 -22.07 -14.82
CA GLY A 731 -7.92 -23.37 -15.10
C GLY A 731 -6.78 -23.70 -14.15
N TRP A 732 -5.94 -22.72 -13.79
CA TRP A 732 -4.86 -22.90 -12.81
C TRP A 732 -5.41 -23.13 -11.41
N VAL A 733 -6.42 -22.37 -11.02
CA VAL A 733 -7.10 -22.53 -9.71
C VAL A 733 -7.66 -23.95 -9.58
N ALA A 734 -8.37 -24.43 -10.62
CA ALA A 734 -8.91 -25.80 -10.67
C ALA A 734 -7.82 -26.86 -10.53
N VAL A 735 -6.70 -26.71 -11.26
CA VAL A 735 -5.56 -27.65 -11.16
C VAL A 735 -5.00 -27.71 -9.74
N LEU A 736 -4.84 -26.55 -9.06
CA LEU A 736 -4.35 -26.51 -7.69
C LEU A 736 -5.31 -27.22 -6.70
N TYR A 737 -6.62 -27.02 -6.83
CA TYR A 737 -7.61 -27.74 -6.03
C TYR A 737 -7.64 -29.24 -6.32
N LEU A 738 -7.46 -29.65 -7.59
CA LEU A 738 -7.33 -31.07 -7.95
C LEU A 738 -6.08 -31.71 -7.33
N LEU A 739 -4.95 -30.98 -7.28
CA LEU A 739 -3.73 -31.45 -6.60
C LEU A 739 -3.93 -31.58 -5.08
N LEU A 740 -4.64 -30.65 -4.45
CA LEU A 740 -5.03 -30.72 -3.02
C LEU A 740 -5.93 -31.95 -2.77
N ALA A 741 -6.96 -32.16 -3.61
CA ALA A 741 -7.86 -33.29 -3.52
C ALA A 741 -7.10 -34.62 -3.71
N TYR A 742 -6.22 -34.70 -4.73
CA TYR A 742 -5.39 -35.88 -4.98
C TYR A 742 -4.44 -36.19 -3.81
N ALA A 743 -3.82 -35.16 -3.21
CA ALA A 743 -2.94 -35.31 -2.07
C ALA A 743 -3.64 -35.90 -0.84
N ALA A 744 -4.91 -35.61 -0.68
CA ALA A 744 -5.72 -36.05 0.45
C ALA A 744 -6.37 -37.42 0.26
N LEU A 745 -6.30 -38.04 -0.95
CA LEU A 745 -6.84 -39.36 -1.19
C LEU A 745 -6.14 -40.42 -0.31
N PRO A 746 -6.90 -41.33 0.33
CA PRO A 746 -6.35 -42.41 1.12
C PRO A 746 -5.58 -43.44 0.26
N VAL A 747 -4.64 -44.12 0.86
CA VAL A 747 -4.02 -45.28 0.23
C VAL A 747 -4.92 -46.51 0.38
N GLN A 748 -5.02 -47.34 -0.64
CA GLN A 748 -5.87 -48.53 -0.64
C GLN A 748 -5.42 -49.48 0.50
N GLY A 749 -6.39 -49.93 1.33
CA GLY A 749 -6.12 -50.81 2.46
C GLY A 749 -5.52 -50.15 3.71
N ALA A 750 -5.17 -48.87 3.65
CA ALA A 750 -4.63 -48.16 4.83
C ALA A 750 -5.71 -47.77 5.83
N VAL A 751 -5.40 -47.97 7.13
CA VAL A 751 -6.28 -47.50 8.20
C VAL A 751 -6.08 -46.00 8.38
N MET A 752 -7.11 -45.24 7.99
CA MET A 752 -7.11 -43.80 8.09
C MET A 752 -7.23 -43.29 9.53
N LYS A 753 -6.33 -42.42 9.94
CA LYS A 753 -6.34 -41.69 11.22
C LYS A 753 -6.36 -40.18 10.96
N PRO A 754 -6.93 -39.35 11.84
CA PRO A 754 -7.72 -39.72 13.04
C PRO A 754 -9.08 -40.38 12.72
N ALA A 755 -9.65 -41.12 13.64
CA ALA A 755 -10.93 -41.83 13.49
C ALA A 755 -11.85 -41.56 14.68
N GLY A 756 -13.16 -41.86 14.54
CA GLY A 756 -14.14 -41.75 15.60
C GLY A 756 -14.21 -40.37 16.25
N LYS A 757 -14.35 -40.29 17.57
CA LYS A 757 -14.46 -39.01 18.32
C LYS A 757 -13.24 -38.08 18.12
N ALA A 758 -12.02 -38.64 18.00
CA ALA A 758 -10.84 -37.83 17.78
C ALA A 758 -10.86 -37.10 16.43
N ARG A 759 -11.44 -37.69 15.35
CA ARG A 759 -11.68 -37.02 14.11
C ARG A 759 -12.64 -35.84 14.30
N GLY A 760 -13.73 -36.04 15.05
CA GLY A 760 -14.67 -34.99 15.36
C GLY A 760 -14.02 -33.78 16.05
N TRP A 761 -13.17 -34.02 17.04
CA TRP A 761 -12.43 -32.95 17.71
C TRP A 761 -11.43 -32.24 16.79
N CYS A 762 -10.74 -32.93 15.92
CA CYS A 762 -9.84 -32.31 14.93
C CYS A 762 -10.64 -31.45 13.92
N CYS A 763 -11.78 -31.96 13.43
CA CYS A 763 -12.66 -31.19 12.54
C CYS A 763 -13.22 -29.96 13.26
N ALA A 764 -13.69 -30.11 14.51
CA ALA A 764 -14.22 -29.01 15.31
C ALA A 764 -13.15 -27.92 15.58
N ALA A 765 -11.94 -28.30 15.92
CA ALA A 765 -10.86 -27.34 16.15
C ALA A 765 -10.49 -26.59 14.85
N ALA A 766 -10.39 -27.31 13.73
CA ALA A 766 -10.11 -26.67 12.44
C ALA A 766 -11.23 -25.72 11.99
N ALA A 767 -12.50 -26.16 12.13
CA ALA A 767 -13.68 -25.34 11.83
C ALA A 767 -13.74 -24.11 12.76
N LEU A 768 -13.42 -24.27 14.03
CA LEU A 768 -13.39 -23.15 14.98
C LEU A 768 -12.28 -22.16 14.64
N CYS A 769 -11.09 -22.61 14.22
CA CYS A 769 -10.04 -21.70 13.73
C CYS A 769 -10.52 -20.90 12.50
N CYS A 770 -11.19 -21.56 11.54
CA CYS A 770 -11.75 -20.88 10.37
C CYS A 770 -12.81 -19.88 10.78
N LEU A 771 -13.72 -20.26 11.67
CA LEU A 771 -14.80 -19.39 12.18
C LEU A 771 -14.22 -18.18 12.92
N LEU A 772 -13.22 -18.37 13.76
CA LEU A 772 -12.53 -17.28 14.48
C LEU A 772 -11.76 -16.36 13.53
N ALA A 773 -11.18 -16.88 12.44
CA ALA A 773 -10.53 -16.05 11.43
C ALA A 773 -11.56 -15.15 10.70
N VAL A 774 -12.72 -15.70 10.35
CA VAL A 774 -13.85 -14.97 9.74
C VAL A 774 -14.43 -13.97 10.74
N ALA A 775 -14.69 -14.38 11.99
CA ALA A 775 -15.21 -13.52 13.04
C ALA A 775 -14.23 -12.39 13.42
N GLY A 776 -12.92 -12.65 13.35
CA GLY A 776 -11.91 -11.62 13.56
C GLY A 776 -12.00 -10.47 12.56
N CYS A 777 -12.41 -10.73 11.32
CA CYS A 777 -12.60 -9.69 10.31
C CYS A 777 -13.77 -8.75 10.64
N LEU A 778 -14.74 -9.16 11.48
CA LEU A 778 -15.82 -8.27 11.95
C LEU A 778 -15.26 -7.07 12.75
N LEU A 779 -14.17 -7.27 13.50
CA LEU A 779 -13.56 -6.21 14.31
C LEU A 779 -12.97 -5.08 13.46
N TRP A 780 -12.71 -5.35 12.19
CA TRP A 780 -12.15 -4.41 11.21
C TRP A 780 -13.16 -3.95 10.17
N THR A 781 -14.34 -4.59 10.11
CA THR A 781 -15.38 -4.27 9.14
C THR A 781 -16.22 -3.11 9.64
N PRO A 782 -16.24 -1.96 8.94
CA PRO A 782 -17.12 -0.85 9.26
C PRO A 782 -18.59 -1.27 9.16
N THR A 783 -19.44 -0.72 10.02
CA THR A 783 -20.85 -1.12 10.11
C THR A 783 -21.69 -0.79 8.88
N HIS A 784 -21.23 0.12 8.04
CA HIS A 784 -21.86 0.50 6.77
C HIS A 784 -21.44 -0.37 5.58
N TYR A 785 -20.48 -1.30 5.76
CA TYR A 785 -20.06 -2.21 4.69
C TYR A 785 -21.08 -3.34 4.51
N ASP A 786 -21.37 -3.66 3.25
CA ASP A 786 -22.26 -4.77 2.87
C ASP A 786 -21.55 -6.13 2.87
N THR A 787 -20.21 -6.16 2.88
CA THR A 787 -19.38 -7.36 2.91
C THR A 787 -18.27 -7.26 3.95
N LEU A 788 -17.75 -8.42 4.39
CA LEU A 788 -16.62 -8.49 5.33
C LEU A 788 -15.37 -7.86 4.74
N TYR A 789 -14.83 -6.87 5.42
CA TYR A 789 -13.59 -6.21 5.04
C TYR A 789 -12.36 -7.06 5.39
N GLY A 790 -11.43 -7.19 4.46
CA GLY A 790 -10.13 -7.82 4.69
C GLY A 790 -10.14 -9.34 4.82
N LEU A 791 -11.27 -10.05 4.64
CA LEU A 791 -11.29 -11.51 4.63
C LEU A 791 -10.63 -12.06 3.38
N GLN A 792 -9.71 -13.02 3.59
CA GLN A 792 -8.91 -13.63 2.52
C GLN A 792 -8.77 -15.12 2.74
N GLY A 793 -8.76 -15.89 1.65
CA GLY A 793 -8.62 -17.35 1.69
C GLY A 793 -7.32 -17.81 2.37
N ARG A 794 -6.23 -17.01 2.30
CA ARG A 794 -4.94 -17.30 2.94
C ARG A 794 -5.04 -17.55 4.46
N TYR A 795 -6.05 -17.00 5.13
CA TYR A 795 -6.26 -17.21 6.57
C TYR A 795 -6.62 -18.66 6.93
N PHE A 796 -7.03 -19.48 5.95
CA PHE A 796 -7.33 -20.89 6.17
C PHE A 796 -6.12 -21.81 5.93
N LEU A 797 -5.02 -21.30 5.32
CA LEU A 797 -3.80 -22.10 5.03
C LEU A 797 -3.19 -22.77 6.28
N PRO A 798 -3.10 -22.12 7.47
CA PRO A 798 -2.50 -22.74 8.65
C PRO A 798 -3.19 -24.02 9.10
N VAL A 799 -4.51 -24.12 8.90
CA VAL A 799 -5.31 -25.29 9.27
C VAL A 799 -5.64 -26.20 8.09
N LEU A 800 -5.26 -25.83 6.87
CA LEU A 800 -5.54 -26.58 5.64
C LEU A 800 -5.06 -28.03 5.71
N PRO A 801 -3.83 -28.35 6.19
CA PRO A 801 -3.41 -29.75 6.32
C PRO A 801 -4.32 -30.56 7.27
N LEU A 802 -4.75 -29.97 8.38
CA LEU A 802 -5.64 -30.62 9.33
C LEU A 802 -7.04 -30.87 8.72
N LEU A 803 -7.59 -29.86 8.02
CA LEU A 803 -8.86 -29.97 7.29
C LEU A 803 -8.82 -31.12 6.27
N LEU A 804 -7.80 -31.17 5.43
CA LEU A 804 -7.65 -32.19 4.39
C LEU A 804 -7.46 -33.59 4.98
N LEU A 805 -6.76 -33.72 6.12
CA LEU A 805 -6.59 -35.00 6.80
C LEU A 805 -7.86 -35.51 7.48
N THR A 806 -8.78 -34.61 7.84
CA THR A 806 -9.93 -34.93 8.69
C THR A 806 -11.29 -34.84 8.01
N CYS A 807 -11.49 -33.91 7.10
CA CYS A 807 -12.81 -33.60 6.52
C CYS A 807 -13.14 -34.42 5.27
N LEU A 808 -12.14 -34.90 4.52
CA LEU A 808 -12.37 -35.59 3.26
C LEU A 808 -13.10 -36.95 3.43
N PRO A 809 -14.04 -37.25 2.52
CA PRO A 809 -14.76 -38.52 2.54
C PRO A 809 -13.83 -39.70 2.20
N ARG A 810 -13.82 -40.68 3.08
CA ARG A 810 -12.87 -41.82 3.05
C ARG A 810 -13.29 -42.95 2.10
N ARG A 811 -14.44 -42.82 1.43
CA ARG A 811 -15.02 -43.90 0.61
C ARG A 811 -15.09 -43.61 -0.88
N LEU A 812 -14.74 -42.41 -1.33
CA LEU A 812 -14.95 -41.97 -2.71
C LEU A 812 -13.89 -42.48 -3.68
N ALA A 813 -12.62 -42.46 -3.28
CA ALA A 813 -11.50 -42.92 -4.11
C ALA A 813 -10.29 -43.24 -3.24
N ALA A 814 -9.39 -44.06 -3.72
CA ALA A 814 -8.13 -44.38 -3.06
C ALA A 814 -7.01 -44.52 -4.11
N VAL A 815 -5.78 -44.15 -3.70
CA VAL A 815 -4.59 -44.39 -4.54
C VAL A 815 -4.04 -45.80 -4.29
N PRO A 816 -3.47 -46.44 -5.32
CA PRO A 816 -3.02 -47.83 -5.19
C PRO A 816 -1.90 -47.99 -4.13
N ASP A 817 -0.90 -47.13 -4.21
CA ASP A 817 0.22 -47.12 -3.29
C ASP A 817 0.76 -45.70 -3.05
N GLU A 818 1.41 -45.47 -1.90
CA GLU A 818 1.91 -44.14 -1.49
C GLU A 818 3.07 -43.66 -2.36
N ASP A 819 4.00 -44.56 -2.76
CA ASP A 819 5.19 -44.19 -3.52
C ASP A 819 4.84 -43.68 -4.92
N THR A 820 3.94 -44.36 -5.63
CA THR A 820 3.46 -43.96 -6.94
C THR A 820 2.67 -42.66 -6.87
N ALA A 821 1.78 -42.54 -5.86
CA ALA A 821 1.00 -41.33 -5.65
C ALA A 821 1.89 -40.13 -5.36
N GLN A 822 2.90 -40.30 -4.49
CA GLN A 822 3.86 -39.24 -4.15
C GLN A 822 4.72 -38.85 -5.36
N THR A 823 5.17 -39.84 -6.15
CA THR A 823 5.96 -39.61 -7.37
C THR A 823 5.18 -38.77 -8.38
N ARG A 824 3.93 -39.15 -8.68
CA ARG A 824 3.06 -38.42 -9.61
C ARG A 824 2.76 -36.99 -9.11
N LEU A 825 2.44 -36.86 -7.84
CA LEU A 825 2.12 -35.58 -7.22
C LEU A 825 3.30 -34.59 -7.28
N MET A 826 4.51 -35.05 -6.92
CA MET A 826 5.70 -34.20 -6.92
C MET A 826 6.09 -33.74 -8.32
N ALA A 827 6.02 -34.66 -9.31
CA ALA A 827 6.28 -34.30 -10.70
C ALA A 827 5.25 -33.26 -11.20
N ALA A 828 3.96 -33.49 -10.92
CA ALA A 828 2.89 -32.57 -11.30
C ALA A 828 3.07 -31.21 -10.61
N LEU A 829 3.36 -31.15 -9.31
CA LEU A 829 3.60 -29.91 -8.59
C LEU A 829 4.76 -29.11 -9.17
N ALA A 830 5.89 -29.77 -9.49
CA ALA A 830 7.04 -29.07 -10.04
C ALA A 830 6.74 -28.48 -11.44
N LEU A 831 6.01 -29.22 -12.29
CA LEU A 831 5.57 -28.73 -13.59
C LEU A 831 4.57 -27.57 -13.47
N VAL A 832 3.60 -27.71 -12.56
CA VAL A 832 2.61 -26.66 -12.28
C VAL A 832 3.31 -25.41 -11.78
N GLN A 833 4.27 -25.52 -10.85
CA GLN A 833 5.00 -24.36 -10.34
C GLN A 833 5.82 -23.66 -11.43
N ALA A 834 6.48 -24.40 -12.32
CA ALA A 834 7.18 -23.80 -13.45
C ALA A 834 6.22 -23.04 -14.39
N GLY A 835 5.05 -23.63 -14.68
CA GLY A 835 3.99 -22.97 -15.46
C GLY A 835 3.43 -21.74 -14.75
N MET A 836 3.26 -21.79 -13.42
CA MET A 836 2.78 -20.68 -12.61
C MET A 836 3.73 -19.49 -12.63
N VAL A 837 5.04 -19.70 -12.46
CA VAL A 837 6.06 -18.64 -12.55
C VAL A 837 5.95 -17.91 -13.90
N VAL A 838 5.87 -18.65 -15.00
CA VAL A 838 5.72 -18.06 -16.35
C VAL A 838 4.39 -17.31 -16.48
N ASN A 839 3.29 -17.89 -15.97
CA ASN A 839 1.97 -17.27 -16.07
C ASN A 839 1.86 -15.97 -15.24
N ILE A 840 2.46 -15.93 -14.05
CA ILE A 840 2.54 -14.70 -13.24
C ILE A 840 3.33 -13.62 -14.00
N MET A 841 4.48 -13.96 -14.58
CA MET A 841 5.24 -12.98 -15.38
C MET A 841 4.41 -12.44 -16.54
N LEU A 842 3.68 -13.31 -17.28
CA LEU A 842 2.82 -12.88 -18.38
C LEU A 842 1.68 -11.97 -17.91
N ALA A 843 1.07 -12.26 -16.76
CA ALA A 843 0.02 -11.43 -16.20
C ALA A 843 0.53 -10.03 -15.81
N ILE A 844 1.78 -9.92 -15.36
CA ILE A 844 2.42 -8.63 -15.02
C ILE A 844 2.84 -7.88 -16.29
N ILE A 845 3.36 -8.57 -17.31
CA ILE A 845 3.76 -7.95 -18.58
C ILE A 845 2.56 -7.40 -19.36
N ALA A 846 1.41 -8.07 -19.25
CA ALA A 846 0.18 -7.66 -19.94
C ALA A 846 -0.47 -6.38 -19.38
N ARG A 847 0.04 -5.90 -18.25
CA ARG A 847 -0.33 -4.62 -17.62
C ARG A 847 0.58 -3.52 -18.12
#